data_a39ee0f4e1dc31e588ef8e2595237127
#
_entry.id   a39ee0f4e1dc31e588ef8e2595237127
#
_cell.length_a   1.000
_cell.length_b   1.000
_cell.length_c   1.000
_cell.angle_alpha   90.00
_cell.angle_beta   90.00
_cell.angle_gamma   90.00
#
_symmetry.space_group_name_H-M   'P 1'
#
loop_
_entity.id
_entity.type
_entity.pdbx_description
1 polymer ?
#
loop_
_entity_poly.entity_id
_entity_poly.type
_entity_poly.pdbx_seq_one_letter_code
_entity_poly.pdbx_strand_id
1 'polypeptide(L)'
;MNYTIEKVTTLIGARRYGDKDANISFVLTDSRSLCFPEETLFFALKTERNDGQNYIPELYARGVRNFVVEVVPEDWATRYPDSNFLKVVGSLEALQRLAERHRDEYLIPIVGITGSNGKTMVKEWLYQLLSPQMVVTRSPRSYNSQIGVPLSVLLLNENTQVGVFEAGISQPGEMMALRDIIQPTIGVFTTLGTAHQENFPSLEAKCHEKIKLFHDTEAIVYSADNEVMAQCLSQYDYKGQKLDWSVKNTEAAFHIKAIEKKDIETTVSYVWKGQTEGQYKLPFIDDASVENSITCAVVSLHLGLTPATISERMAQLEPVAMRLEVKEGQHGCTLINDSYNSDFNSLDIALDFMNRRPDHKGRRRTLILSDILQSGDTDKDLYNKVAFLCEKRGVEKFIGIGEGLLAQRSAFKHLGEKHFFATVNSFIHSDVFANLHDEVILLKGARQFGFDRLTELLVKKVHETVLEVNLNAVVDNLNWYRSFLKPETKLVCMIKADAYGAGAVEIAKTLQDHRVDYLAVAVADEGVTLRKNGITSNIMIMNPEMTSFKTLFDYDLEPEVYSFRLMDALVKAAQKEGITGFPVHIKLDTGMHRLGFDPQKDMDELIKRLKHQNAIIPRSVFSHFVGSDADNFDEFSAHQFALFDEGSKKLQAAFSHKIIRHMDNSSGIEHFPERQMDMCRLGLGLYGINPRTNKTINNISTLKTTILQLRNVPAGDTVGYSRKGTIDHDSVIAAIPIGYADGLNRHLGNRHCYCLVNGQKAEYVGNICMDVAMIDVTGIDCKEGDSVEIFGDHLPVTVLSDTLDTIPYEVLTTISNRVKRVYFQD
;
A
#
# COMPACT_ATOMS: atom_id res chain seq x y z
N MET A 1 -4.41 -11.76 -16.23
CA MET A 1 -4.69 -13.12 -16.82
C MET A 1 -6.18 -13.22 -17.05
N ASN A 2 -6.65 -13.84 -18.13
CA ASN A 2 -8.08 -14.11 -18.36
C ASN A 2 -8.18 -15.42 -19.16
N TYR A 3 -8.43 -16.52 -18.46
CA TYR A 3 -8.44 -17.86 -19.03
C TYR A 3 -9.72 -18.61 -18.67
N THR A 4 -10.22 -19.43 -19.60
CA THR A 4 -11.26 -20.41 -19.24
C THR A 4 -10.68 -21.48 -18.32
N ILE A 5 -11.51 -22.07 -17.48
CA ILE A 5 -11.09 -23.17 -16.58
C ILE A 5 -10.53 -24.37 -17.38
N GLU A 6 -11.03 -24.62 -18.59
CA GLU A 6 -10.53 -25.67 -19.48
C GLU A 6 -9.10 -25.35 -19.96
N LYS A 7 -8.83 -24.09 -20.39
CA LYS A 7 -7.49 -23.67 -20.75
C LYS A 7 -6.54 -23.83 -19.57
N VAL A 8 -6.93 -23.37 -18.36
CA VAL A 8 -6.09 -23.55 -17.16
C VAL A 8 -5.82 -25.02 -16.88
N THR A 9 -6.85 -25.88 -16.94
CA THR A 9 -6.72 -27.33 -16.74
C THR A 9 -5.66 -27.93 -17.66
N THR A 10 -5.68 -27.54 -18.95
CA THR A 10 -4.69 -27.96 -19.94
C THR A 10 -3.29 -27.42 -19.62
N LEU A 11 -3.17 -26.15 -19.34
CA LEU A 11 -1.88 -25.47 -19.07
C LEU A 11 -1.14 -26.09 -17.88
N ILE A 12 -1.85 -26.44 -16.81
CA ILE A 12 -1.24 -27.03 -15.60
C ILE A 12 -1.18 -28.57 -15.64
N GLY A 13 -1.77 -29.19 -16.66
CA GLY A 13 -1.83 -30.65 -16.81
C GLY A 13 -2.66 -31.33 -15.72
N ALA A 14 -3.74 -30.69 -15.29
CA ALA A 14 -4.59 -31.20 -14.23
C ALA A 14 -5.65 -32.18 -14.74
N ARG A 15 -6.12 -33.04 -13.83
CA ARG A 15 -7.38 -33.79 -14.05
C ARG A 15 -8.52 -33.01 -13.39
N ARG A 16 -9.48 -32.57 -14.22
CA ARG A 16 -10.63 -31.80 -13.73
C ARG A 16 -11.72 -32.74 -13.17
N TYR A 17 -12.27 -32.33 -12.03
CA TYR A 17 -13.47 -32.86 -11.40
C TYR A 17 -14.47 -31.70 -11.28
N GLY A 18 -15.64 -31.85 -11.86
CA GLY A 18 -16.64 -30.80 -12.07
C GLY A 18 -16.74 -30.41 -13.54
N ASP A 19 -17.87 -29.84 -13.90
CA ASP A 19 -18.26 -29.54 -15.29
C ASP A 19 -18.71 -28.08 -15.49
N LYS A 20 -18.57 -27.25 -14.48
CA LYS A 20 -19.01 -25.86 -14.56
C LYS A 20 -18.02 -24.99 -15.31
N ASP A 21 -18.52 -24.28 -16.32
CA ASP A 21 -17.72 -23.28 -17.01
C ASP A 21 -17.37 -22.14 -16.07
N ALA A 22 -16.12 -21.68 -16.13
CA ALA A 22 -15.62 -20.56 -15.36
C ALA A 22 -14.54 -19.81 -16.13
N ASN A 23 -14.54 -18.49 -15.99
CA ASN A 23 -13.44 -17.65 -16.40
C ASN A 23 -12.57 -17.33 -15.19
N ILE A 24 -11.27 -17.52 -15.32
CA ILE A 24 -10.28 -17.31 -14.26
C ILE A 24 -9.50 -16.05 -14.59
N SER A 25 -9.70 -15.04 -13.77
CA SER A 25 -8.97 -13.76 -13.84
C SER A 25 -7.94 -13.62 -12.72
N PHE A 26 -8.15 -14.30 -11.60
CA PHE A 26 -7.33 -14.18 -10.38
C PHE A 26 -6.82 -15.53 -9.92
N VAL A 27 -5.57 -15.52 -9.46
CA VAL A 27 -4.94 -16.64 -8.78
C VAL A 27 -4.78 -16.30 -7.31
N LEU A 28 -5.21 -17.20 -6.44
CA LEU A 28 -5.17 -17.05 -5.01
C LEU A 28 -4.36 -18.16 -4.37
N THR A 29 -3.42 -17.82 -3.50
CA THR A 29 -2.61 -18.77 -2.71
C THR A 29 -2.78 -18.55 -1.20
N ASP A 30 -3.33 -17.39 -0.82
CA ASP A 30 -3.60 -17.00 0.56
C ASP A 30 -5.08 -16.63 0.70
N SER A 31 -5.82 -17.42 1.46
CA SER A 31 -7.26 -17.23 1.67
C SER A 31 -7.61 -15.83 2.18
N ARG A 32 -6.65 -15.13 2.78
CA ARG A 32 -6.77 -13.76 3.28
C ARG A 32 -6.87 -12.69 2.20
N SER A 33 -6.45 -12.95 0.99
CA SER A 33 -6.40 -11.98 -0.12
C SER A 33 -7.54 -12.17 -1.13
N LEU A 34 -8.61 -12.88 -0.78
CA LEU A 34 -9.73 -13.16 -1.69
C LEU A 34 -10.54 -11.88 -1.97
N CYS A 35 -10.60 -11.46 -3.23
CA CYS A 35 -11.39 -10.31 -3.69
C CYS A 35 -12.55 -10.71 -4.61
N PHE A 36 -12.33 -11.64 -5.55
CA PHE A 36 -13.29 -12.02 -6.59
C PHE A 36 -13.52 -13.53 -6.58
N PRO A 37 -14.42 -14.03 -5.72
CA PRO A 37 -14.58 -15.46 -5.54
C PRO A 37 -14.89 -16.23 -6.82
N GLU A 38 -15.79 -15.70 -7.68
CA GLU A 38 -16.29 -16.41 -8.87
C GLU A 38 -15.23 -16.55 -9.97
N GLU A 39 -14.32 -15.57 -10.08
CA GLU A 39 -13.25 -15.55 -11.10
C GLU A 39 -11.90 -16.02 -10.53
N THR A 40 -11.91 -16.49 -9.27
CA THR A 40 -10.69 -16.91 -8.57
C THR A 40 -10.44 -18.40 -8.72
N LEU A 41 -9.19 -18.74 -9.04
CA LEU A 41 -8.63 -20.08 -8.91
C LEU A 41 -7.74 -20.13 -7.69
N PHE A 42 -8.14 -20.90 -6.69
CA PHE A 42 -7.35 -21.08 -5.47
C PHE A 42 -6.40 -22.26 -5.61
N PHE A 43 -5.11 -22.00 -5.41
CA PHE A 43 -4.08 -23.02 -5.29
C PHE A 43 -3.91 -23.42 -3.83
N ALA A 44 -4.35 -24.61 -3.46
CA ALA A 44 -4.19 -25.18 -2.14
C ALA A 44 -2.74 -25.65 -1.91
N LEU A 45 -1.84 -24.68 -1.72
CA LEU A 45 -0.42 -24.95 -1.52
C LEU A 45 -0.18 -25.66 -0.20
N LYS A 46 0.70 -26.66 -0.22
CA LYS A 46 1.14 -27.40 0.95
C LYS A 46 2.55 -26.98 1.32
N THR A 47 2.75 -26.62 2.58
CA THR A 47 4.05 -26.27 3.16
C THR A 47 4.28 -27.11 4.41
N GLU A 48 5.51 -27.12 4.97
CA GLU A 48 5.79 -27.83 6.21
C GLU A 48 4.91 -27.42 7.40
N ARG A 49 4.41 -26.17 7.40
CA ARG A 49 3.65 -25.58 8.51
C ARG A 49 2.17 -25.41 8.23
N ASN A 50 1.74 -25.55 6.97
CA ASN A 50 0.36 -25.27 6.59
C ASN A 50 -0.07 -26.07 5.37
N ASP A 51 -1.33 -26.54 5.38
CA ASP A 51 -1.96 -27.21 4.25
C ASP A 51 -3.11 -26.33 3.73
N GLY A 52 -2.96 -25.81 2.50
CA GLY A 52 -3.94 -24.95 1.85
C GLY A 52 -5.32 -25.62 1.68
N GLN A 53 -5.39 -26.95 1.65
CA GLN A 53 -6.67 -27.67 1.53
C GLN A 53 -7.60 -27.41 2.71
N ASN A 54 -7.08 -27.08 3.87
CA ASN A 54 -7.85 -26.75 5.07
C ASN A 54 -8.72 -25.49 4.90
N TYR A 55 -8.39 -24.62 3.95
CA TYR A 55 -9.15 -23.38 3.69
C TYR A 55 -10.24 -23.51 2.63
N ILE A 56 -10.37 -24.67 1.98
CA ILE A 56 -11.38 -24.90 0.94
C ILE A 56 -12.81 -24.71 1.47
N PRO A 57 -13.21 -25.23 2.67
CA PRO A 57 -14.56 -25.02 3.18
C PRO A 57 -14.90 -23.53 3.38
N GLU A 58 -13.96 -22.76 3.94
CA GLU A 58 -14.11 -21.31 4.12
C GLU A 58 -14.23 -20.59 2.78
N LEU A 59 -13.32 -20.89 1.84
CA LEU A 59 -13.30 -20.25 0.54
C LEU A 59 -14.54 -20.60 -0.29
N TYR A 60 -15.01 -21.83 -0.22
CA TYR A 60 -16.25 -22.24 -0.86
C TYR A 60 -17.45 -21.48 -0.31
N ALA A 61 -17.56 -21.36 1.03
CA ALA A 61 -18.59 -20.56 1.69
C ALA A 61 -18.55 -19.09 1.26
N ARG A 62 -17.35 -18.57 0.92
CA ARG A 62 -17.12 -17.21 0.42
C ARG A 62 -17.31 -17.06 -1.11
N GLY A 63 -17.74 -18.12 -1.81
CA GLY A 63 -18.10 -18.08 -3.22
C GLY A 63 -17.03 -18.57 -4.19
N VAL A 64 -15.85 -18.99 -3.74
CA VAL A 64 -14.85 -19.62 -4.62
C VAL A 64 -15.37 -20.96 -5.12
N ARG A 65 -15.22 -21.22 -6.40
CA ARG A 65 -15.71 -22.45 -7.06
C ARG A 65 -14.62 -23.21 -7.81
N ASN A 66 -13.41 -22.68 -7.88
CA ASN A 66 -12.33 -23.30 -8.66
C ASN A 66 -11.11 -23.49 -7.74
N PHE A 67 -10.67 -24.75 -7.60
CA PHE A 67 -9.63 -25.15 -6.67
C PHE A 67 -8.58 -26.04 -7.36
N VAL A 68 -7.30 -25.73 -7.19
CA VAL A 68 -6.19 -26.61 -7.55
C VAL A 68 -5.76 -27.34 -6.29
N VAL A 69 -5.80 -28.67 -6.34
CA VAL A 69 -5.58 -29.53 -5.17
C VAL A 69 -4.71 -30.74 -5.53
N GLU A 70 -3.98 -31.26 -4.55
CA GLU A 70 -3.25 -32.53 -4.70
C GLU A 70 -4.16 -33.73 -4.40
N VAL A 71 -5.14 -33.56 -3.51
CA VAL A 71 -6.12 -34.58 -3.15
C VAL A 71 -7.52 -33.98 -3.29
N VAL A 72 -8.34 -34.60 -4.14
CA VAL A 72 -9.76 -34.22 -4.27
C VAL A 72 -10.53 -34.83 -3.10
N PRO A 73 -11.34 -34.04 -2.35
CA PRO A 73 -12.19 -34.60 -1.30
C PRO A 73 -13.13 -35.69 -1.85
N GLU A 74 -13.29 -36.80 -1.16
CA GLU A 74 -14.13 -37.93 -1.65
C GLU A 74 -15.60 -37.51 -1.83
N ASP A 75 -16.09 -36.63 -0.98
CA ASP A 75 -17.44 -36.08 -0.97
C ASP A 75 -17.61 -34.79 -1.78
N TRP A 76 -16.64 -34.44 -2.64
CA TRP A 76 -16.61 -33.15 -3.32
C TRP A 76 -17.92 -32.80 -4.07
N ALA A 77 -18.53 -33.77 -4.73
CA ALA A 77 -19.73 -33.53 -5.53
C ALA A 77 -20.96 -33.17 -4.70
N THR A 78 -21.04 -33.66 -3.45
CA THR A 78 -22.15 -33.39 -2.52
C THR A 78 -21.83 -32.21 -1.60
N ARG A 79 -20.58 -32.07 -1.16
CA ARG A 79 -20.16 -31.04 -0.21
C ARG A 79 -19.88 -29.71 -0.90
N TYR A 80 -19.40 -29.74 -2.13
CA TYR A 80 -19.03 -28.58 -2.92
C TYR A 80 -19.69 -28.61 -4.32
N PRO A 81 -21.04 -28.66 -4.38
CA PRO A 81 -21.74 -28.62 -5.65
C PRO A 81 -21.36 -27.37 -6.45
N ASP A 82 -21.38 -27.45 -7.77
CA ASP A 82 -21.02 -26.36 -8.68
C ASP A 82 -19.54 -25.90 -8.63
N SER A 83 -18.65 -26.70 -8.05
CA SER A 83 -17.22 -26.43 -8.02
C SER A 83 -16.42 -27.25 -9.03
N ASN A 84 -15.28 -26.69 -9.41
CA ASN A 84 -14.25 -27.40 -10.16
C ASN A 84 -13.05 -27.67 -9.25
N PHE A 85 -12.64 -28.94 -9.18
CA PHE A 85 -11.38 -29.34 -8.55
C PHE A 85 -10.41 -29.79 -9.64
N LEU A 86 -9.29 -29.09 -9.75
CA LEU A 86 -8.21 -29.41 -10.66
C LEU A 86 -7.15 -30.19 -9.87
N LYS A 87 -7.16 -31.52 -10.03
CA LYS A 87 -6.21 -32.40 -9.36
C LYS A 87 -4.86 -32.35 -10.07
N VAL A 88 -3.81 -32.06 -9.30
CA VAL A 88 -2.42 -32.03 -9.75
C VAL A 88 -1.56 -32.91 -8.86
N VAL A 89 -0.31 -33.20 -9.28
CA VAL A 89 0.66 -33.95 -8.48
C VAL A 89 1.25 -33.07 -7.40
N GLY A 90 1.62 -31.82 -7.73
CA GLY A 90 2.13 -30.79 -6.82
C GLY A 90 1.47 -29.47 -7.12
N SER A 91 0.92 -28.84 -6.10
CA SER A 91 0.18 -27.59 -6.22
C SER A 91 1.11 -26.40 -6.51
N LEU A 92 2.34 -26.40 -5.97
CA LEU A 92 3.35 -25.38 -6.26
C LEU A 92 3.85 -25.48 -7.69
N GLU A 93 4.20 -26.66 -8.16
CA GLU A 93 4.66 -26.92 -9.52
C GLU A 93 3.56 -26.58 -10.55
N ALA A 94 2.30 -26.80 -10.20
CA ALA A 94 1.18 -26.41 -11.04
C ALA A 94 1.05 -24.88 -11.16
N LEU A 95 1.24 -24.14 -10.06
CA LEU A 95 1.28 -22.68 -10.06
C LEU A 95 2.45 -22.16 -10.92
N GLN A 96 3.62 -22.73 -10.75
CA GLN A 96 4.82 -22.38 -11.52
C GLN A 96 4.62 -22.65 -13.02
N ARG A 97 4.04 -23.81 -13.37
CA ARG A 97 3.72 -24.16 -14.76
C ARG A 97 2.68 -23.22 -15.37
N LEU A 98 1.66 -22.80 -14.60
CA LEU A 98 0.70 -21.82 -15.09
C LEU A 98 1.39 -20.51 -15.44
N ALA A 99 2.26 -20.04 -14.57
CA ALA A 99 3.01 -18.79 -14.77
C ALA A 99 4.00 -18.88 -15.94
N GLU A 100 4.71 -20.02 -16.09
CA GLU A 100 5.59 -20.30 -17.21
C GLU A 100 4.82 -20.24 -18.55
N ARG A 101 3.68 -20.93 -18.63
CA ARG A 101 2.85 -20.94 -19.85
C ARG A 101 2.19 -19.60 -20.12
N HIS A 102 1.84 -18.85 -19.07
CA HIS A 102 1.37 -17.48 -19.23
C HIS A 102 2.47 -16.57 -19.77
N ARG A 103 3.71 -16.73 -19.28
CA ARG A 103 4.88 -16.00 -19.77
C ARG A 103 5.16 -16.23 -21.25
N ASP A 104 4.98 -17.47 -21.73
CA ASP A 104 5.19 -17.86 -23.15
C ASP A 104 4.33 -17.05 -24.14
N GLU A 105 3.20 -16.48 -23.67
CA GLU A 105 2.30 -15.69 -24.52
C GLU A 105 2.82 -14.26 -24.82
N TYR A 106 3.91 -13.82 -24.14
CA TYR A 106 4.41 -12.44 -24.26
C TYR A 106 5.81 -12.37 -24.83
N LEU A 107 5.95 -11.81 -26.03
CA LEU A 107 7.24 -11.58 -26.72
C LEU A 107 7.73 -10.15 -26.46
N ILE A 108 7.97 -9.82 -25.19
CA ILE A 108 8.42 -8.51 -24.72
C ILE A 108 9.73 -8.63 -23.96
N PRO A 109 10.51 -7.53 -23.83
CA PRO A 109 11.68 -7.51 -22.96
C PRO A 109 11.31 -7.82 -21.51
N ILE A 110 12.01 -8.76 -20.90
CA ILE A 110 11.85 -9.13 -19.50
C ILE A 110 13.20 -8.98 -18.80
N VAL A 111 13.23 -8.12 -17.80
CA VAL A 111 14.38 -7.91 -16.93
C VAL A 111 14.26 -8.84 -15.73
N GLY A 112 15.15 -9.81 -15.61
CA GLY A 112 15.26 -10.72 -14.46
C GLY A 112 16.38 -10.27 -13.54
N ILE A 113 16.03 -9.90 -12.30
CA ILE A 113 16.98 -9.31 -11.34
C ILE A 113 17.29 -10.31 -10.23
N THR A 114 18.56 -10.65 -10.05
CA THR A 114 19.02 -11.40 -8.88
C THR A 114 20.23 -10.73 -8.21
N GLY A 115 20.60 -11.21 -7.04
CA GLY A 115 21.69 -10.70 -6.21
C GLY A 115 21.40 -10.92 -4.73
N SER A 116 22.33 -10.59 -3.86
CA SER A 116 22.12 -10.64 -2.43
C SER A 116 21.37 -9.41 -1.92
N ASN A 117 21.82 -8.22 -2.31
CA ASN A 117 21.20 -6.92 -1.99
C ASN A 117 20.89 -6.11 -3.25
N GLY A 118 20.10 -5.06 -3.14
CA GLY A 118 19.83 -4.11 -4.23
C GLY A 118 18.69 -4.50 -5.19
N LYS A 119 18.24 -5.75 -5.22
CA LYS A 119 17.19 -6.22 -6.16
C LYS A 119 15.95 -5.34 -6.20
N THR A 120 15.33 -5.11 -5.05
CA THR A 120 14.10 -4.30 -4.94
C THR A 120 14.36 -2.85 -5.32
N MET A 121 15.52 -2.29 -4.93
CA MET A 121 15.89 -0.92 -5.28
C MET A 121 16.04 -0.76 -6.79
N VAL A 122 16.78 -1.66 -7.44
CA VAL A 122 16.94 -1.68 -8.91
C VAL A 122 15.61 -1.84 -9.62
N LYS A 123 14.75 -2.76 -9.15
CA LYS A 123 13.41 -2.95 -9.70
C LYS A 123 12.56 -1.67 -9.62
N GLU A 124 12.49 -1.05 -8.45
CA GLU A 124 11.66 0.15 -8.25
C GLU A 124 12.22 1.35 -9.02
N TRP A 125 13.54 1.52 -9.08
CA TRP A 125 14.16 2.59 -9.86
C TRP A 125 14.03 2.35 -11.37
N LEU A 126 14.17 1.12 -11.85
CA LEU A 126 13.85 0.80 -13.25
C LEU A 126 12.40 1.14 -13.58
N TYR A 127 11.47 0.87 -12.66
CA TYR A 127 10.09 1.28 -12.85
C TYR A 127 9.96 2.82 -12.96
N GLN A 128 10.58 3.57 -12.06
CA GLN A 128 10.56 5.04 -12.11
C GLN A 128 11.19 5.59 -13.42
N LEU A 129 12.25 4.97 -13.89
CA LEU A 129 12.94 5.39 -15.12
C LEU A 129 12.16 5.05 -16.39
N LEU A 130 11.49 3.90 -16.44
CA LEU A 130 10.86 3.37 -17.65
C LEU A 130 9.37 3.74 -17.76
N SER A 131 8.63 3.75 -16.65
CA SER A 131 7.16 3.93 -16.65
C SER A 131 6.64 5.24 -17.25
N PRO A 132 7.41 6.36 -17.32
CA PRO A 132 6.91 7.55 -17.99
C PRO A 132 6.72 7.40 -19.51
N GLN A 133 7.30 6.37 -20.13
CA GLN A 133 7.17 6.15 -21.59
C GLN A 133 6.85 4.71 -21.99
N MET A 134 6.81 3.76 -21.04
CA MET A 134 6.53 2.35 -21.29
C MET A 134 5.55 1.83 -20.23
N VAL A 135 4.68 0.90 -20.63
CA VAL A 135 3.86 0.15 -19.67
C VAL A 135 4.71 -0.95 -19.07
N VAL A 136 5.07 -0.79 -17.79
CA VAL A 136 5.96 -1.70 -17.05
C VAL A 136 5.16 -2.56 -16.08
N THR A 137 5.23 -3.87 -16.22
CA THR A 137 4.77 -4.82 -15.19
C THR A 137 5.94 -5.25 -14.34
N ARG A 138 5.84 -5.13 -13.01
CA ARG A 138 6.91 -5.50 -12.08
C ARG A 138 6.42 -6.37 -10.94
N SER A 139 7.34 -7.06 -10.27
CA SER A 139 7.04 -7.79 -9.04
C SER A 139 6.43 -6.86 -7.99
N PRO A 140 5.23 -7.18 -7.46
CA PRO A 140 4.68 -6.44 -6.32
C PRO A 140 5.59 -6.60 -5.10
N ARG A 141 5.87 -5.51 -4.39
CA ARG A 141 6.72 -5.55 -3.18
C ARG A 141 8.03 -6.32 -3.44
N SER A 142 8.35 -7.34 -2.63
CA SER A 142 9.51 -8.23 -2.82
C SER A 142 9.06 -9.67 -3.12
N TYR A 143 8.11 -9.83 -4.05
CA TYR A 143 7.65 -11.14 -4.53
C TYR A 143 8.73 -11.81 -5.39
N ASN A 144 9.75 -12.36 -4.74
CA ASN A 144 10.94 -12.93 -5.38
C ASN A 144 11.16 -14.42 -5.07
N SER A 145 10.22 -15.07 -4.34
CA SER A 145 10.28 -16.48 -3.92
C SER A 145 9.65 -17.42 -4.95
N GLN A 146 9.70 -18.72 -4.67
CA GLN A 146 9.10 -19.79 -5.49
C GLN A 146 7.57 -19.64 -5.67
N ILE A 147 6.89 -18.89 -4.79
CA ILE A 147 5.46 -18.55 -4.90
C ILE A 147 5.28 -17.12 -5.44
N GLY A 148 6.09 -16.19 -4.99
CA GLY A 148 5.95 -14.77 -5.34
C GLY A 148 6.26 -14.48 -6.81
N VAL A 149 7.25 -15.17 -7.39
CA VAL A 149 7.62 -14.99 -8.80
C VAL A 149 6.50 -15.44 -9.75
N PRO A 150 5.90 -16.64 -9.60
CA PRO A 150 4.73 -17.02 -10.40
C PRO A 150 3.61 -16.00 -10.33
N LEU A 151 3.23 -15.54 -9.13
CA LEU A 151 2.19 -14.54 -8.96
C LEU A 151 2.52 -13.19 -9.62
N SER A 152 3.81 -12.83 -9.64
CA SER A 152 4.28 -11.61 -10.33
C SER A 152 4.18 -11.72 -11.86
N VAL A 153 4.60 -12.86 -12.40
CA VAL A 153 4.57 -13.11 -13.85
C VAL A 153 3.14 -13.18 -14.38
N LEU A 154 2.20 -13.73 -13.61
CA LEU A 154 0.78 -13.77 -13.95
C LEU A 154 0.11 -12.39 -14.05
N LEU A 155 0.79 -11.31 -13.64
CA LEU A 155 0.33 -9.92 -13.84
C LEU A 155 0.59 -9.40 -15.26
N LEU A 156 1.41 -10.07 -16.05
CA LEU A 156 1.61 -9.72 -17.46
C LEU A 156 0.26 -9.70 -18.19
N ASN A 157 0.09 -8.72 -19.05
CA ASN A 157 -1.11 -8.55 -19.86
C ASN A 157 -0.75 -7.95 -21.24
N GLU A 158 -1.71 -7.88 -22.12
CA GLU A 158 -1.54 -7.40 -23.50
C GLU A 158 -0.99 -5.96 -23.62
N ASN A 159 -1.13 -5.14 -22.57
CA ASN A 159 -0.63 -3.77 -22.55
C ASN A 159 0.83 -3.69 -22.06
N THR A 160 1.36 -4.75 -21.47
CA THR A 160 2.72 -4.74 -20.92
C THR A 160 3.75 -4.64 -22.05
N GLN A 161 4.64 -3.67 -21.93
CA GLN A 161 5.74 -3.46 -22.89
C GLN A 161 7.10 -3.92 -22.33
N VAL A 162 7.26 -3.91 -21.01
CA VAL A 162 8.46 -4.40 -20.31
C VAL A 162 8.05 -5.08 -19.00
N GLY A 163 8.59 -6.26 -18.74
CA GLY A 163 8.46 -6.93 -17.45
C GLY A 163 9.74 -6.75 -16.60
N VAL A 164 9.62 -6.53 -15.31
CA VAL A 164 10.75 -6.39 -14.38
C VAL A 164 10.49 -7.26 -13.14
N PHE A 165 11.19 -8.38 -13.04
CA PHE A 165 10.95 -9.39 -12.01
C PHE A 165 12.18 -9.70 -11.17
N GLU A 166 11.97 -9.78 -9.85
CA GLU A 166 13.01 -10.19 -8.91
C GLU A 166 13.05 -11.72 -8.77
N ALA A 167 14.24 -12.31 -8.77
CA ALA A 167 14.50 -13.71 -8.45
C ALA A 167 15.37 -13.84 -7.20
N GLY A 168 14.78 -14.31 -6.12
CA GLY A 168 15.43 -14.58 -4.84
C GLY A 168 15.49 -16.08 -4.58
N ILE A 169 16.63 -16.57 -4.09
CA ILE A 169 16.81 -17.96 -3.70
C ILE A 169 17.30 -18.05 -2.27
N SER A 170 16.87 -19.08 -1.58
CA SER A 170 17.31 -19.46 -0.24
C SER A 170 18.08 -20.80 -0.23
N GLN A 171 17.84 -21.66 -1.24
CA GLN A 171 18.40 -23.00 -1.35
C GLN A 171 19.05 -23.23 -2.73
N PRO A 172 20.05 -24.11 -2.82
CA PRO A 172 20.54 -24.59 -4.11
C PRO A 172 19.44 -25.28 -4.94
N GLY A 173 19.46 -25.07 -6.24
CA GLY A 173 18.50 -25.67 -7.19
C GLY A 173 17.25 -24.83 -7.44
N GLU A 174 16.95 -23.81 -6.64
CA GLU A 174 15.75 -22.98 -6.78
C GLU A 174 15.77 -22.05 -7.98
N MET A 175 16.95 -21.61 -8.45
CA MET A 175 17.06 -20.61 -9.50
C MET A 175 16.59 -21.10 -10.86
N MET A 176 16.74 -22.41 -11.16
CA MET A 176 16.29 -22.96 -12.44
C MET A 176 14.77 -22.84 -12.60
N ALA A 177 14.01 -23.17 -11.56
CA ALA A 177 12.55 -23.01 -11.60
C ALA A 177 12.15 -21.53 -11.80
N LEU A 178 12.82 -20.59 -11.15
CA LEU A 178 12.56 -19.16 -11.33
C LEU A 178 12.95 -18.68 -12.72
N ARG A 179 14.04 -19.19 -13.28
CA ARG A 179 14.45 -18.90 -14.68
C ARG A 179 13.37 -19.33 -15.67
N ASP A 180 12.87 -20.55 -15.53
CA ASP A 180 11.88 -21.13 -16.45
C ASP A 180 10.55 -20.38 -16.38
N ILE A 181 10.21 -19.79 -15.23
CA ILE A 181 9.01 -18.95 -15.04
C ILE A 181 9.21 -17.54 -15.62
N ILE A 182 10.33 -16.89 -15.29
CA ILE A 182 10.58 -15.47 -15.67
C ILE A 182 10.96 -15.41 -17.15
N GLN A 183 11.76 -16.35 -17.64
CA GLN A 183 12.37 -16.36 -18.98
C GLN A 183 12.92 -14.97 -19.34
N PRO A 184 13.90 -14.47 -18.59
CA PRO A 184 14.39 -13.11 -18.80
C PRO A 184 15.11 -12.99 -20.14
N THR A 185 14.90 -11.88 -20.83
CA THR A 185 15.71 -11.48 -21.99
C THR A 185 16.92 -10.65 -21.57
N ILE A 186 16.80 -9.94 -20.47
CA ILE A 186 17.88 -9.14 -19.87
C ILE A 186 18.09 -9.61 -18.43
N GLY A 187 19.29 -10.07 -18.13
CA GLY A 187 19.70 -10.45 -16.81
C GLY A 187 20.32 -9.27 -16.06
N VAL A 188 20.01 -9.13 -14.78
CA VAL A 188 20.63 -8.13 -13.91
C VAL A 188 21.17 -8.79 -12.66
N PHE A 189 22.46 -8.72 -12.46
CA PHE A 189 23.13 -9.18 -11.25
C PHE A 189 23.53 -7.96 -10.41
N THR A 190 22.81 -7.70 -9.33
CA THR A 190 23.06 -6.55 -8.46
C THR A 190 24.36 -6.73 -7.66
N THR A 191 24.31 -7.09 -6.41
CA THR A 191 25.48 -7.33 -5.57
C THR A 191 25.51 -8.77 -5.07
N LEU A 192 26.69 -9.29 -4.83
CA LEU A 192 26.91 -10.59 -4.22
C LEU A 192 27.40 -10.39 -2.77
N GLY A 193 26.69 -10.97 -1.80
CA GLY A 193 26.99 -10.83 -0.39
C GLY A 193 26.57 -12.08 0.40
N THR A 194 26.71 -12.07 1.72
CA THR A 194 26.55 -13.22 2.61
C THR A 194 25.11 -13.52 3.03
N ALA A 195 24.10 -12.79 2.57
CA ALA A 195 22.70 -13.11 2.86
C ALA A 195 22.33 -14.54 2.42
N HIS A 196 21.73 -15.36 3.31
CA HIS A 196 21.44 -16.79 3.13
C HIS A 196 22.68 -17.67 2.83
N GLN A 197 23.87 -17.27 3.32
CA GLN A 197 25.11 -18.01 3.07
C GLN A 197 25.12 -19.39 3.74
N GLU A 198 24.34 -19.57 4.83
CA GLU A 198 24.22 -20.83 5.57
C GLU A 198 23.83 -22.03 4.68
N ASN A 199 23.12 -21.79 3.60
CA ASN A 199 22.63 -22.82 2.70
C ASN A 199 23.57 -23.08 1.50
N PHE A 200 24.70 -22.36 1.42
CA PHE A 200 25.66 -22.49 0.33
C PHE A 200 27.09 -22.73 0.85
N PRO A 201 27.84 -23.69 0.28
CA PRO A 201 29.18 -24.04 0.76
C PRO A 201 30.21 -22.93 0.59
N SER A 202 30.01 -22.02 -0.36
CA SER A 202 30.88 -20.87 -0.60
C SER A 202 30.14 -19.75 -1.34
N LEU A 203 30.75 -18.57 -1.40
CA LEU A 203 30.23 -17.41 -2.13
C LEU A 203 30.20 -17.67 -3.64
N GLU A 204 31.19 -18.39 -4.15
CA GLU A 204 31.29 -18.81 -5.55
C GLU A 204 30.15 -19.77 -5.91
N ALA A 205 29.87 -20.78 -5.05
CA ALA A 205 28.78 -21.71 -5.26
C ALA A 205 27.42 -20.99 -5.32
N LYS A 206 27.24 -20.00 -4.47
CA LYS A 206 26.04 -19.13 -4.49
C LYS A 206 25.98 -18.25 -5.74
N CYS A 207 27.11 -17.72 -6.19
CA CYS A 207 27.22 -16.98 -7.43
C CYS A 207 26.82 -17.85 -8.63
N HIS A 208 27.36 -19.07 -8.74
CA HIS A 208 27.02 -20.00 -9.78
C HIS A 208 25.53 -20.39 -9.79
N GLU A 209 24.92 -20.53 -8.61
CA GLU A 209 23.48 -20.77 -8.52
C GLU A 209 22.67 -19.60 -9.08
N LYS A 210 23.03 -18.36 -8.72
CA LYS A 210 22.35 -17.15 -9.20
C LYS A 210 22.53 -16.89 -10.70
N ILE A 211 23.70 -17.22 -11.26
CA ILE A 211 24.01 -17.06 -12.69
C ILE A 211 23.09 -17.93 -13.57
N LYS A 212 22.55 -19.04 -13.07
CA LYS A 212 21.60 -19.89 -13.81
C LYS A 212 20.37 -19.14 -14.32
N LEU A 213 19.98 -18.03 -13.64
CA LEU A 213 18.90 -17.17 -14.12
C LEU A 213 19.18 -16.60 -15.53
N PHE A 214 20.44 -16.45 -15.90
CA PHE A 214 20.88 -15.74 -17.10
C PHE A 214 21.21 -16.67 -18.28
N HIS A 215 20.96 -17.96 -18.16
CA HIS A 215 21.38 -18.95 -19.16
C HIS A 215 20.96 -18.59 -20.59
N ASP A 216 19.71 -18.17 -20.76
CA ASP A 216 19.10 -17.90 -22.06
C ASP A 216 18.85 -16.40 -22.32
N THR A 217 19.47 -15.50 -21.52
CA THR A 217 19.31 -14.06 -21.70
C THR A 217 20.11 -13.54 -22.89
N GLU A 218 19.54 -12.55 -23.59
CA GLU A 218 20.22 -11.85 -24.70
C GLU A 218 21.33 -10.93 -24.18
N ALA A 219 21.14 -10.37 -22.98
CA ALA A 219 22.11 -9.50 -22.34
C ALA A 219 22.15 -9.74 -20.82
N ILE A 220 23.32 -9.48 -20.21
CA ILE A 220 23.51 -9.49 -18.74
C ILE A 220 24.20 -8.23 -18.29
N VAL A 221 23.63 -7.58 -17.27
CA VAL A 221 24.19 -6.38 -16.60
C VAL A 221 24.78 -6.77 -15.26
N TYR A 222 26.04 -6.41 -15.02
CA TYR A 222 26.76 -6.71 -13.79
C TYR A 222 27.94 -5.78 -13.56
N SER A 223 28.47 -5.74 -12.33
CA SER A 223 29.72 -5.04 -12.00
C SER A 223 30.95 -5.89 -12.33
N ALA A 224 31.78 -5.42 -13.25
CA ALA A 224 33.07 -6.07 -13.52
C ALA A 224 34.12 -5.80 -12.41
N ASP A 225 33.88 -4.83 -11.55
CA ASP A 225 34.75 -4.51 -10.40
C ASP A 225 34.55 -5.48 -9.22
N ASN A 226 33.48 -6.30 -9.24
CA ASN A 226 33.29 -7.40 -8.29
C ASN A 226 34.04 -8.64 -8.80
N GLU A 227 35.19 -8.95 -8.19
CA GLU A 227 36.09 -10.00 -8.65
C GLU A 227 35.44 -11.40 -8.67
N VAL A 228 34.63 -11.75 -7.66
CA VAL A 228 33.95 -13.04 -7.60
C VAL A 228 32.93 -13.18 -8.72
N MET A 229 32.10 -12.13 -8.95
CA MET A 229 31.13 -12.13 -10.04
C MET A 229 31.81 -12.21 -11.41
N ALA A 230 32.83 -11.39 -11.63
CA ALA A 230 33.59 -11.37 -12.89
C ALA A 230 34.25 -12.74 -13.16
N GLN A 231 34.82 -13.36 -12.16
CA GLN A 231 35.43 -14.68 -12.26
C GLN A 231 34.38 -15.77 -12.59
N CYS A 232 33.28 -15.83 -11.84
CA CYS A 232 32.20 -16.78 -12.08
C CYS A 232 31.60 -16.64 -13.49
N LEU A 233 31.36 -15.40 -13.95
CA LEU A 233 30.84 -15.12 -15.28
C LEU A 233 31.87 -15.40 -16.40
N SER A 234 33.18 -15.34 -16.11
CA SER A 234 34.20 -15.72 -17.07
C SER A 234 34.28 -17.23 -17.29
N GLN A 235 33.96 -18.01 -16.24
CA GLN A 235 33.91 -19.47 -16.27
C GLN A 235 32.57 -20.02 -16.83
N TYR A 236 31.53 -19.19 -16.85
CA TYR A 236 30.22 -19.56 -17.35
C TYR A 236 30.14 -19.36 -18.85
N ASP A 237 29.72 -20.40 -19.61
CA ASP A 237 29.60 -20.35 -21.06
C ASP A 237 28.37 -19.51 -21.49
N TYR A 238 28.44 -18.20 -21.19
CA TYR A 238 27.37 -17.25 -21.50
C TYR A 238 27.44 -16.81 -22.96
N LYS A 239 26.37 -16.98 -23.70
CA LYS A 239 26.28 -16.71 -25.14
C LYS A 239 25.76 -15.31 -25.49
N GLY A 240 25.10 -14.64 -24.56
CA GLY A 240 24.54 -13.31 -24.77
C GLY A 240 25.56 -12.16 -24.66
N GLN A 241 25.06 -10.95 -24.78
CA GLN A 241 25.88 -9.74 -24.63
C GLN A 241 26.20 -9.46 -23.17
N LYS A 242 27.47 -9.26 -22.84
CA LYS A 242 27.90 -8.78 -21.52
C LYS A 242 27.86 -7.26 -21.53
N LEU A 243 27.01 -6.68 -20.69
CA LEU A 243 26.85 -5.25 -20.44
C LEU A 243 27.44 -4.94 -19.06
N ASP A 244 28.73 -5.14 -18.95
CA ASP A 244 29.47 -4.88 -17.73
C ASP A 244 29.66 -3.38 -17.49
N TRP A 245 29.68 -3.00 -16.22
CA TRP A 245 30.07 -1.66 -15.82
C TRP A 245 31.29 -1.72 -14.89
N SER A 246 32.15 -0.71 -15.02
CA SER A 246 33.39 -0.65 -14.26
C SER A 246 33.91 0.79 -14.09
N VAL A 247 34.50 1.05 -12.94
CA VAL A 247 35.32 2.26 -12.68
C VAL A 247 36.75 2.01 -13.14
N LYS A 248 37.22 0.77 -13.08
CA LYS A 248 38.63 0.40 -13.30
C LYS A 248 38.93 0.05 -14.77
N ASN A 249 37.99 -0.62 -15.43
CA ASN A 249 38.15 -1.12 -16.81
C ASN A 249 37.59 -0.11 -17.82
N THR A 250 38.44 0.49 -18.62
CA THR A 250 38.06 1.44 -19.67
C THR A 250 37.37 0.80 -20.87
N GLU A 251 37.50 -0.51 -21.04
CA GLU A 251 36.90 -1.29 -22.13
C GLU A 251 35.51 -1.86 -21.73
N ALA A 252 35.05 -1.61 -20.48
CA ALA A 252 33.74 -2.04 -20.06
C ALA A 252 32.62 -1.41 -20.91
N ALA A 253 31.54 -2.14 -21.13
CA ALA A 253 30.40 -1.63 -21.90
C ALA A 253 29.85 -0.30 -21.33
N PHE A 254 29.93 -0.11 -20.04
CA PHE A 254 29.62 1.14 -19.35
C PHE A 254 30.82 1.51 -18.47
N HIS A 255 31.72 2.33 -19.02
CA HIS A 255 32.89 2.81 -18.28
C HIS A 255 32.55 4.07 -17.49
N ILE A 256 32.83 4.06 -16.19
CA ILE A 256 32.61 5.21 -15.29
C ILE A 256 33.87 6.06 -15.26
N LYS A 257 33.79 7.28 -15.81
CA LYS A 257 34.88 8.23 -15.83
C LYS A 257 35.12 8.89 -14.48
N ALA A 258 34.04 9.25 -13.79
CA ALA A 258 34.10 9.91 -12.48
C ALA A 258 32.82 9.69 -11.69
N ILE A 259 32.97 9.60 -10.36
CA ILE A 259 31.89 9.66 -9.37
C ILE A 259 32.24 10.81 -8.43
N GLU A 260 31.48 11.90 -8.50
CA GLU A 260 31.65 13.07 -7.65
C GLU A 260 30.54 13.20 -6.65
N LYS A 261 30.84 13.05 -5.37
CA LYS A 261 29.88 13.16 -4.25
C LYS A 261 29.96 14.55 -3.64
N LYS A 262 28.82 15.26 -3.59
CA LYS A 262 28.70 16.59 -2.99
C LYS A 262 27.47 16.65 -2.11
N ASP A 263 27.67 17.05 -0.86
CA ASP A 263 26.60 17.22 0.12
C ASP A 263 25.54 16.10 0.12
N ILE A 264 24.49 16.24 -0.67
CA ILE A 264 23.35 15.33 -0.74
C ILE A 264 23.15 14.69 -2.13
N GLU A 265 24.01 15.00 -3.09
CA GLU A 265 23.91 14.47 -4.45
C GLU A 265 25.22 13.84 -4.93
N THR A 266 25.12 12.89 -5.83
CA THR A 266 26.26 12.28 -6.53
C THR A 266 26.11 12.52 -8.02
N THR A 267 27.21 12.94 -8.66
CA THR A 267 27.28 13.06 -10.13
C THR A 267 28.09 11.88 -10.68
N VAL A 268 27.53 11.16 -11.64
CA VAL A 268 28.17 10.03 -12.32
C VAL A 268 28.38 10.40 -13.77
N SER A 269 29.66 10.41 -14.22
CA SER A 269 30.06 10.62 -15.60
C SER A 269 30.53 9.32 -16.22
N TYR A 270 30.04 8.98 -17.42
CA TYR A 270 30.26 7.67 -18.02
C TYR A 270 30.48 7.73 -19.54
N VAL A 271 30.99 6.61 -20.09
CA VAL A 271 31.00 6.33 -21.52
C VAL A 271 30.26 5.02 -21.77
N TRP A 272 29.27 5.05 -22.64
CA TRP A 272 28.49 3.90 -23.06
C TRP A 272 28.97 3.32 -24.36
N LYS A 273 29.35 2.03 -24.38
CA LYS A 273 29.87 1.28 -25.54
C LYS A 273 30.98 1.99 -26.29
N GLY A 274 31.83 2.69 -25.54
CA GLY A 274 33.01 3.41 -26.13
C GLY A 274 32.68 4.61 -27.00
N GLN A 275 31.43 4.99 -27.18
CA GLN A 275 30.98 6.00 -28.15
C GLN A 275 30.16 7.12 -27.56
N THR A 276 29.28 6.83 -26.63
CA THR A 276 28.34 7.81 -26.10
C THR A 276 28.76 8.26 -24.71
N GLU A 277 29.15 9.51 -24.60
CA GLU A 277 29.40 10.13 -23.29
C GLU A 277 28.06 10.59 -22.65
N GLY A 278 27.96 10.44 -21.35
CA GLY A 278 26.81 10.89 -20.60
C GLY A 278 27.17 11.23 -19.16
N GLN A 279 26.28 11.97 -18.54
CA GLN A 279 26.38 12.34 -17.14
C GLN A 279 24.98 12.38 -16.54
N TYR A 280 24.82 11.95 -15.29
CA TYR A 280 23.59 12.14 -14.53
C TYR A 280 23.89 12.51 -13.08
N LYS A 281 22.93 13.16 -12.44
CA LYS A 281 22.91 13.43 -11.02
C LYS A 281 21.98 12.45 -10.31
N LEU A 282 22.37 12.04 -9.12
CA LEU A 282 21.62 11.14 -8.28
C LEU A 282 21.43 11.81 -6.91
N PRO A 283 20.18 11.88 -6.35
CA PRO A 283 19.92 12.49 -5.05
C PRO A 283 20.29 11.58 -3.88
N PHE A 284 21.37 10.79 -4.00
CA PHE A 284 21.90 9.87 -3.00
C PHE A 284 23.42 9.89 -3.04
N ILE A 285 24.06 9.64 -1.87
CA ILE A 285 25.53 9.72 -1.73
C ILE A 285 26.18 8.40 -1.31
N ASP A 286 25.39 7.38 -0.91
CA ASP A 286 25.90 6.09 -0.50
C ASP A 286 26.32 5.23 -1.69
N ASP A 287 27.32 4.37 -1.48
CA ASP A 287 27.90 3.56 -2.53
C ASP A 287 26.88 2.57 -3.12
N ALA A 288 26.01 1.98 -2.28
CA ALA A 288 25.02 1.03 -2.74
C ALA A 288 23.99 1.69 -3.67
N SER A 289 23.53 2.89 -3.34
CA SER A 289 22.63 3.67 -4.22
C SER A 289 23.34 4.05 -5.53
N VAL A 290 24.61 4.43 -5.48
CA VAL A 290 25.39 4.74 -6.69
C VAL A 290 25.52 3.51 -7.59
N GLU A 291 25.92 2.35 -7.07
CA GLU A 291 26.04 1.09 -7.81
C GLU A 291 24.70 0.64 -8.42
N ASN A 292 23.61 0.72 -7.65
CA ASN A 292 22.28 0.39 -8.15
C ASN A 292 21.83 1.36 -9.25
N SER A 293 22.13 2.65 -9.14
CA SER A 293 21.82 3.65 -10.18
C SER A 293 22.59 3.38 -11.48
N ILE A 294 23.87 3.00 -11.37
CA ILE A 294 24.70 2.62 -12.52
C ILE A 294 24.08 1.41 -13.24
N THR A 295 23.70 0.40 -12.48
CA THR A 295 23.00 -0.80 -12.99
C THR A 295 21.70 -0.41 -13.71
N CYS A 296 20.90 0.49 -13.12
CA CYS A 296 19.68 1.01 -13.76
C CYS A 296 19.94 1.80 -15.03
N ALA A 297 21.01 2.62 -15.06
CA ALA A 297 21.41 3.38 -16.24
C ALA A 297 21.76 2.45 -17.41
N VAL A 298 22.55 1.38 -17.16
CA VAL A 298 22.93 0.39 -18.17
C VAL A 298 21.69 -0.30 -18.76
N VAL A 299 20.77 -0.79 -17.90
CA VAL A 299 19.54 -1.41 -18.36
C VAL A 299 18.68 -0.43 -19.17
N SER A 300 18.54 0.81 -18.70
CA SER A 300 17.73 1.83 -19.36
C SER A 300 18.30 2.22 -20.73
N LEU A 301 19.62 2.38 -20.87
CA LEU A 301 20.29 2.62 -22.14
C LEU A 301 20.09 1.44 -23.10
N HIS A 302 20.18 0.22 -22.59
CA HIS A 302 20.00 -0.98 -23.40
C HIS A 302 18.55 -1.10 -23.92
N LEU A 303 17.57 -0.67 -23.12
CA LEU A 303 16.15 -0.57 -23.50
C LEU A 303 15.81 0.65 -24.35
N GLY A 304 16.82 1.47 -24.72
CA GLY A 304 16.67 2.55 -25.68
C GLY A 304 16.37 3.93 -25.10
N LEU A 305 16.50 4.15 -23.78
CA LEU A 305 16.43 5.48 -23.21
C LEU A 305 17.66 6.29 -23.65
N THR A 306 17.47 7.57 -23.93
CA THR A 306 18.57 8.46 -24.27
C THR A 306 19.35 8.91 -23.04
N PRO A 307 20.64 9.27 -23.16
CA PRO A 307 21.40 9.84 -22.05
C PRO A 307 20.76 11.08 -21.43
N ALA A 308 20.09 11.91 -22.23
CA ALA A 308 19.37 13.08 -21.75
C ALA A 308 18.17 12.69 -20.86
N THR A 309 17.37 11.72 -21.30
CA THR A 309 16.24 11.19 -20.53
C THR A 309 16.71 10.56 -19.21
N ILE A 310 17.82 9.81 -19.25
CA ILE A 310 18.39 9.21 -18.05
C ILE A 310 18.87 10.29 -17.08
N SER A 311 19.56 11.32 -17.57
CA SER A 311 20.03 12.43 -16.75
C SER A 311 18.88 13.17 -16.05
N GLU A 312 17.79 13.41 -16.76
CA GLU A 312 16.59 14.05 -16.21
C GLU A 312 15.93 13.19 -15.12
N ARG A 313 15.69 11.90 -15.41
CA ARG A 313 14.95 11.01 -14.52
C ARG A 313 15.75 10.53 -13.31
N MET A 314 17.07 10.34 -13.47
CA MET A 314 17.94 9.97 -12.35
C MET A 314 17.96 11.03 -11.25
N ALA A 315 17.89 12.31 -11.62
CA ALA A 315 17.83 13.41 -10.66
C ALA A 315 16.51 13.46 -9.87
N GLN A 316 15.46 12.78 -10.36
CA GLN A 316 14.14 12.74 -9.77
C GLN A 316 13.84 11.42 -9.07
N LEU A 317 14.82 10.50 -8.96
CA LEU A 317 14.62 9.21 -8.29
C LEU A 317 14.24 9.41 -6.83
N GLU A 318 13.14 8.78 -6.46
CA GLU A 318 12.67 8.76 -5.08
C GLU A 318 13.30 7.62 -4.29
N PRO A 319 13.51 7.80 -2.98
CA PRO A 319 13.89 6.71 -2.08
C PRO A 319 12.88 5.57 -2.17
N VAL A 320 13.37 4.36 -2.22
CA VAL A 320 12.49 3.20 -2.06
C VAL A 320 12.13 3.11 -0.57
N ALA A 321 10.85 3.16 -0.26
CA ALA A 321 10.36 3.12 1.12
C ALA A 321 11.03 2.00 1.93
N MET A 322 11.48 2.33 3.14
CA MET A 322 12.22 1.43 4.06
C MET A 322 13.59 0.95 3.54
N ARG A 323 14.26 1.76 2.72
CA ARG A 323 15.63 1.49 2.22
C ARG A 323 16.47 2.76 2.32
N LEU A 324 17.24 2.93 3.41
CA LEU A 324 18.12 4.09 3.67
C LEU A 324 17.42 5.45 3.48
N GLU A 325 16.12 5.50 3.76
CA GLU A 325 15.32 6.72 3.65
C GLU A 325 15.68 7.69 4.77
N VAL A 326 16.03 8.93 4.41
CA VAL A 326 16.40 9.95 5.40
C VAL A 326 15.25 10.91 5.63
N LYS A 327 14.90 11.11 6.91
CA LYS A 327 13.84 12.03 7.36
C LYS A 327 14.36 12.92 8.48
N GLU A 328 13.85 14.13 8.57
CA GLU A 328 14.02 14.93 9.79
C GLU A 328 13.23 14.30 10.93
N GLY A 329 13.89 14.06 12.06
CA GLY A 329 13.27 13.57 13.28
C GLY A 329 12.80 14.69 14.20
N GLN A 330 12.00 14.31 15.21
CA GLN A 330 11.63 15.19 16.31
C GLN A 330 12.87 15.58 17.15
N HIS A 331 12.77 16.63 17.95
CA HIS A 331 13.81 17.07 18.89
C HIS A 331 15.23 17.18 18.29
N GLY A 332 15.32 17.68 17.03
CA GLY A 332 16.60 17.86 16.37
C GLY A 332 17.24 16.57 15.83
N CYS A 333 16.58 15.42 15.88
CA CYS A 333 17.10 14.16 15.35
C CYS A 333 17.08 14.12 13.82
N THR A 334 17.99 13.33 13.24
CA THR A 334 17.91 12.88 11.83
C THR A 334 17.66 11.38 11.84
N LEU A 335 16.62 10.92 11.13
CA LEU A 335 16.26 9.51 11.03
C LEU A 335 16.76 8.94 9.72
N ILE A 336 17.38 7.77 9.78
CA ILE A 336 17.75 6.95 8.63
C ILE A 336 16.93 5.67 8.77
N ASN A 337 15.90 5.51 7.93
CA ASN A 337 15.03 4.34 7.96
C ASN A 337 15.51 3.29 6.96
N ASP A 338 15.95 2.14 7.47
CA ASP A 338 16.33 0.95 6.71
C ASP A 338 15.74 -0.31 7.37
N SER A 339 14.44 -0.28 7.65
CA SER A 339 13.73 -1.27 8.47
C SER A 339 13.03 -2.38 7.68
N TYR A 340 13.53 -2.72 6.50
CA TYR A 340 12.94 -3.79 5.67
C TYR A 340 13.65 -5.15 5.81
N ASN A 341 14.99 -5.16 5.74
CA ASN A 341 15.82 -6.34 5.94
C ASN A 341 16.76 -6.11 7.12
N SER A 342 16.94 -7.14 7.93
CA SER A 342 17.92 -7.13 9.00
C SER A 342 18.87 -8.32 8.80
N ASP A 343 19.94 -8.11 8.03
CA ASP A 343 21.06 -9.02 7.87
C ASP A 343 22.37 -8.27 8.14
N PHE A 344 23.44 -9.03 8.43
CA PHE A 344 24.72 -8.46 8.86
C PHE A 344 25.34 -7.53 7.81
N ASN A 345 25.30 -7.89 6.53
CA ASN A 345 25.89 -7.05 5.48
C ASN A 345 25.09 -5.78 5.21
N SER A 346 23.76 -5.88 5.20
CA SER A 346 22.91 -4.70 5.04
C SER A 346 23.03 -3.75 6.25
N LEU A 347 23.36 -4.27 7.44
CA LEU A 347 23.67 -3.45 8.60
C LEU A 347 24.99 -2.68 8.40
N ASP A 348 26.04 -3.33 7.88
CA ASP A 348 27.32 -2.63 7.59
C ASP A 348 27.16 -1.50 6.57
N ILE A 349 26.37 -1.74 5.49
CA ILE A 349 26.03 -0.73 4.48
C ILE A 349 25.28 0.43 5.12
N ALA A 350 24.29 0.17 5.97
CA ALA A 350 23.49 1.22 6.61
C ALA A 350 24.31 2.06 7.60
N LEU A 351 25.21 1.43 8.35
CA LEU A 351 26.15 2.13 9.24
C LEU A 351 27.18 2.97 8.47
N ASP A 352 27.69 2.45 7.35
CA ASP A 352 28.56 3.22 6.45
C ASP A 352 27.86 4.46 5.88
N PHE A 353 26.60 4.28 5.45
CA PHE A 353 25.74 5.39 4.99
C PHE A 353 25.57 6.47 6.08
N MET A 354 25.22 6.05 7.32
CA MET A 354 25.10 6.97 8.45
C MET A 354 26.39 7.77 8.69
N ASN A 355 27.57 7.11 8.58
CA ASN A 355 28.87 7.75 8.85
C ASN A 355 29.33 8.71 7.76
N ARG A 356 28.87 8.55 6.52
CA ARG A 356 29.24 9.43 5.39
C ARG A 356 28.42 10.71 5.33
N ARG A 357 27.33 10.79 6.08
CA ARG A 357 26.49 11.98 6.06
C ARG A 357 27.14 13.18 6.76
N PRO A 358 27.06 14.38 6.16
CA PRO A 358 27.66 15.58 6.73
C PRO A 358 26.96 16.07 8.02
N ASP A 359 25.68 15.74 8.18
CA ASP A 359 24.85 16.15 9.32
C ASP A 359 25.12 15.34 10.61
N HIS A 360 25.97 14.32 10.58
CA HIS A 360 26.37 13.57 11.77
C HIS A 360 27.50 14.24 12.57
N LYS A 361 28.18 15.22 11.98
CA LYS A 361 29.33 15.87 12.65
C LYS A 361 28.93 16.55 13.95
N GLY A 362 29.45 16.05 15.07
CA GLY A 362 29.18 16.54 16.40
C GLY A 362 27.85 16.08 17.02
N ARG A 363 27.10 15.19 16.35
CA ARG A 363 25.87 14.62 16.85
C ARG A 363 26.07 13.15 17.19
N ARG A 364 25.34 12.67 18.20
CA ARG A 364 25.43 11.27 18.64
C ARG A 364 24.86 10.34 17.57
N ARG A 365 25.56 9.23 17.33
CA ARG A 365 25.14 8.18 16.38
C ARG A 365 24.46 7.06 17.14
N THR A 366 23.16 6.94 16.93
CA THR A 366 22.30 5.95 17.58
C THR A 366 21.84 4.92 16.58
N LEU A 367 22.02 3.64 16.93
CA LEU A 367 21.48 2.52 16.19
C LEU A 367 20.32 1.90 16.96
N ILE A 368 19.15 1.81 16.35
CA ILE A 368 18.01 1.02 16.82
C ILE A 368 17.92 -0.22 15.92
N LEU A 369 18.20 -1.39 16.48
CA LEU A 369 18.32 -2.65 15.75
C LEU A 369 17.30 -3.67 16.26
N SER A 370 16.57 -4.34 15.35
CA SER A 370 15.79 -5.54 15.68
C SER A 370 16.66 -6.80 15.66
N ASP A 371 16.13 -7.92 16.15
CA ASP A 371 16.77 -9.22 15.93
C ASP A 371 17.08 -9.44 14.45
N ILE A 372 18.25 -9.99 14.20
CA ILE A 372 18.69 -10.44 12.87
C ILE A 372 18.29 -11.90 12.69
N LEU A 373 17.50 -12.15 11.66
CA LEU A 373 16.95 -13.47 11.37
C LEU A 373 17.71 -14.14 10.24
N GLN A 374 17.79 -15.48 10.27
CA GLN A 374 18.34 -16.30 9.19
C GLN A 374 19.80 -15.95 8.82
N SER A 375 20.68 -15.81 9.82
CA SER A 375 22.09 -15.47 9.61
C SER A 375 22.97 -16.67 9.29
N GLY A 376 22.56 -17.87 9.68
CA GLY A 376 23.39 -19.10 9.62
C GLY A 376 24.46 -19.21 10.72
N ASP A 377 24.71 -18.16 11.44
CA ASP A 377 25.56 -18.14 12.62
C ASP A 377 24.77 -18.56 13.88
N THR A 378 25.46 -19.02 14.91
CA THR A 378 24.84 -19.10 16.23
C THR A 378 24.53 -17.68 16.72
N ASP A 379 23.46 -17.50 17.51
CA ASP A 379 23.09 -16.17 18.03
C ASP A 379 24.27 -15.49 18.75
N LYS A 380 25.06 -16.26 19.48
CA LYS A 380 26.24 -15.75 20.18
C LYS A 380 27.31 -15.20 19.21
N ASP A 381 27.61 -15.94 18.15
CA ASP A 381 28.64 -15.54 17.17
C ASP A 381 28.15 -14.36 16.35
N LEU A 382 26.88 -14.38 15.94
CA LEU A 382 26.24 -13.30 15.22
C LEU A 382 26.30 -11.98 16.02
N TYR A 383 25.80 -11.98 17.25
CA TYR A 383 25.74 -10.73 18.02
C TYR A 383 27.12 -10.26 18.54
N ASN A 384 28.09 -11.13 18.65
CA ASN A 384 29.49 -10.70 18.82
C ASN A 384 30.02 -9.97 17.58
N LYS A 385 29.73 -10.47 16.37
CA LYS A 385 30.08 -9.79 15.11
C LYS A 385 29.37 -8.43 14.98
N VAL A 386 28.08 -8.39 15.33
CA VAL A 386 27.29 -7.15 15.31
C VAL A 386 27.86 -6.12 16.30
N ALA A 387 28.17 -6.53 17.53
CA ALA A 387 28.76 -5.64 18.53
C ALA A 387 30.11 -5.08 18.08
N PHE A 388 30.99 -5.94 17.52
CA PHE A 388 32.27 -5.52 16.95
C PHE A 388 32.08 -4.53 15.78
N LEU A 389 31.10 -4.80 14.90
CA LEU A 389 30.78 -3.90 13.78
C LEU A 389 30.31 -2.53 14.27
N CYS A 390 29.42 -2.50 15.27
CA CYS A 390 28.92 -1.26 15.86
C CYS A 390 30.07 -0.44 16.49
N GLU A 391 30.98 -1.08 17.19
CA GLU A 391 32.18 -0.43 17.76
C GLU A 391 33.08 0.13 16.65
N LYS A 392 33.41 -0.68 15.64
CA LYS A 392 34.23 -0.30 14.49
C LYS A 392 33.64 0.88 13.69
N ARG A 393 32.31 0.90 13.55
CA ARG A 393 31.57 1.97 12.85
C ARG A 393 31.24 3.15 13.76
N GLY A 394 31.62 3.10 15.05
CA GLY A 394 31.51 4.21 15.98
C GLY A 394 30.07 4.51 16.41
N VAL A 395 29.26 3.51 16.60
CA VAL A 395 27.92 3.64 17.22
C VAL A 395 28.11 4.06 18.68
N GLU A 396 27.52 5.17 19.10
CA GLU A 396 27.70 5.74 20.43
C GLU A 396 26.56 5.35 21.38
N LYS A 397 25.35 5.13 20.82
CA LYS A 397 24.18 4.63 21.53
C LYS A 397 23.57 3.46 20.76
N PHE A 398 23.34 2.35 21.43
CA PHE A 398 22.75 1.13 20.86
C PHE A 398 21.43 0.80 21.55
N ILE A 399 20.39 0.56 20.76
CA ILE A 399 19.09 0.14 21.23
C ILE A 399 18.71 -1.14 20.51
N GLY A 400 18.73 -2.26 21.24
CA GLY A 400 18.38 -3.58 20.74
C GLY A 400 16.93 -3.94 21.05
N ILE A 401 16.16 -4.37 20.05
CA ILE A 401 14.75 -4.75 20.18
C ILE A 401 14.56 -6.18 19.70
N GLY A 402 14.19 -7.07 20.59
CA GLY A 402 13.92 -8.48 20.33
C GLY A 402 14.50 -9.39 21.40
N GLU A 403 13.96 -10.59 21.49
CA GLU A 403 14.35 -11.59 22.49
C GLU A 403 15.79 -12.10 22.29
N GLY A 404 16.24 -12.22 21.03
CA GLY A 404 17.60 -12.63 20.69
C GLY A 404 18.64 -11.61 21.15
N LEU A 405 18.45 -10.34 20.82
CA LEU A 405 19.31 -9.24 21.27
C LEU A 405 19.29 -9.09 22.80
N LEU A 406 18.12 -9.22 23.42
CA LEU A 406 17.98 -9.16 24.87
C LEU A 406 18.72 -10.30 25.56
N ALA A 407 18.66 -11.52 25.03
CA ALA A 407 19.37 -12.69 25.54
C ALA A 407 20.90 -12.55 25.39
N GLN A 408 21.36 -11.95 24.31
CA GLN A 408 22.78 -11.78 23.99
C GLN A 408 23.34 -10.38 24.34
N ARG A 409 22.68 -9.63 25.22
CA ARG A 409 23.09 -8.28 25.64
C ARG A 409 24.53 -8.18 26.15
N SER A 410 25.09 -9.28 26.67
CA SER A 410 26.48 -9.34 27.15
C SER A 410 27.52 -9.17 26.02
N ALA A 411 27.17 -9.46 24.75
CA ALA A 411 28.07 -9.27 23.62
C ALA A 411 28.41 -7.78 23.42
N PHE A 412 27.50 -6.88 23.77
CA PHE A 412 27.61 -5.43 23.56
C PHE A 412 28.29 -4.68 24.72
N LYS A 413 29.01 -5.37 25.59
CA LYS A 413 29.61 -4.79 26.81
C LYS A 413 30.56 -3.61 26.54
N HIS A 414 31.21 -3.55 25.39
CA HIS A 414 32.19 -2.52 25.02
C HIS A 414 31.55 -1.25 24.42
N LEU A 415 30.28 -1.31 23.98
CA LEU A 415 29.56 -0.11 23.55
C LEU A 415 29.24 0.80 24.75
N GLY A 416 29.27 2.10 24.53
CA GLY A 416 29.02 3.10 25.54
C GLY A 416 27.60 3.02 26.12
N GLU A 417 26.66 3.76 25.58
CA GLU A 417 25.26 3.71 25.99
C GLU A 417 24.54 2.59 25.25
N LYS A 418 23.85 1.70 25.98
CA LYS A 418 23.12 0.57 25.39
C LYS A 418 21.88 0.20 26.19
N HIS A 419 20.80 -0.07 25.47
CA HIS A 419 19.50 -0.45 26.01
C HIS A 419 18.92 -1.63 25.23
N PHE A 420 18.16 -2.49 25.91
CA PHE A 420 17.58 -3.70 25.31
C PHE A 420 16.12 -3.83 25.74
N PHE A 421 15.26 -4.10 24.75
CA PHE A 421 13.82 -4.23 24.93
C PHE A 421 13.33 -5.50 24.24
N ALA A 422 12.38 -6.20 24.83
CA ALA A 422 11.77 -7.38 24.22
C ALA A 422 10.91 -7.03 23.00
N THR A 423 10.25 -5.88 23.02
CA THR A 423 9.30 -5.43 21.99
C THR A 423 9.44 -3.94 21.66
N VAL A 424 8.95 -3.55 20.48
CA VAL A 424 8.83 -2.14 20.09
C VAL A 424 7.97 -1.36 21.08
N ASN A 425 6.86 -1.96 21.56
CA ASN A 425 5.99 -1.32 22.55
C ASN A 425 6.71 -1.00 23.86
N SER A 426 7.50 -1.92 24.40
CA SER A 426 8.27 -1.68 25.61
C SER A 426 9.31 -0.55 25.44
N PHE A 427 9.86 -0.40 24.23
CA PHE A 427 10.76 0.70 23.92
C PHE A 427 10.02 2.04 23.83
N ILE A 428 8.90 2.11 23.11
CA ILE A 428 8.11 3.37 22.94
C ILE A 428 7.67 3.95 24.29
N HIS A 429 7.35 3.09 25.26
CA HIS A 429 6.91 3.53 26.60
C HIS A 429 8.07 3.71 27.60
N SER A 430 9.31 3.76 27.14
CA SER A 430 10.49 3.93 28.00
C SER A 430 10.99 5.36 28.03
N ASP A 431 11.66 5.73 29.12
CA ASP A 431 12.39 7.01 29.23
C ASP A 431 13.48 7.15 28.16
N VAL A 432 14.01 6.04 27.64
CA VAL A 432 15.02 6.03 26.57
C VAL A 432 14.45 6.60 25.29
N PHE A 433 13.21 6.23 24.93
CA PHE A 433 12.51 6.75 23.77
C PHE A 433 12.18 8.25 23.95
N ALA A 434 11.66 8.63 25.11
CA ALA A 434 11.28 10.01 25.41
C ALA A 434 12.48 11.00 25.41
N ASN A 435 13.70 10.49 25.68
CA ASN A 435 14.92 11.30 25.75
C ASN A 435 15.78 11.23 24.47
N LEU A 436 15.23 10.82 23.34
CA LEU A 436 15.91 10.92 22.04
C LEU A 436 15.91 12.36 21.54
N HIS A 437 17.09 12.99 21.46
CA HIS A 437 17.24 14.37 20.98
C HIS A 437 18.63 14.62 20.40
N ASP A 438 18.73 15.47 19.38
CA ASP A 438 19.96 15.89 18.71
C ASP A 438 20.87 14.73 18.27
N GLU A 439 20.27 13.62 17.84
CA GLU A 439 20.95 12.40 17.44
C GLU A 439 20.73 12.11 15.95
N VAL A 440 21.67 11.39 15.33
CA VAL A 440 21.46 10.70 14.03
C VAL A 440 21.10 9.27 14.36
N ILE A 441 19.85 8.89 14.05
CA ILE A 441 19.26 7.62 14.44
C ILE A 441 19.11 6.74 13.20
N LEU A 442 19.79 5.59 13.17
CA LEU A 442 19.58 4.55 12.18
C LEU A 442 18.57 3.53 12.72
N LEU A 443 17.46 3.40 12.04
CA LEU A 443 16.45 2.36 12.27
C LEU A 443 16.72 1.17 11.35
N LYS A 444 17.14 0.05 11.91
CA LYS A 444 17.47 -1.18 11.17
C LYS A 444 16.73 -2.37 11.77
N GLY A 445 15.74 -2.87 11.05
CA GLY A 445 14.90 -3.95 11.58
C GLY A 445 14.34 -4.88 10.50
N ALA A 446 14.03 -6.11 10.89
CA ALA A 446 13.27 -7.02 10.05
C ALA A 446 11.78 -6.60 10.06
N ARG A 447 11.11 -6.79 8.93
CA ARG A 447 9.73 -6.36 8.69
C ARG A 447 8.73 -6.74 9.79
N GLN A 448 8.91 -7.93 10.39
CA GLN A 448 8.00 -8.43 11.43
C GLN A 448 8.05 -7.65 12.75
N PHE A 449 9.06 -6.79 12.96
CA PHE A 449 9.18 -5.97 14.18
C PHE A 449 8.44 -4.64 14.09
N GLY A 450 7.84 -4.29 12.93
CA GLY A 450 6.99 -3.11 12.80
C GLY A 450 7.71 -1.77 13.06
N PHE A 451 8.96 -1.62 12.59
CA PHE A 451 9.74 -0.39 12.79
C PHE A 451 9.16 0.83 12.05
N ASP A 452 8.15 0.63 11.20
CA ASP A 452 7.40 1.72 10.57
C ASP A 452 6.78 2.64 11.61
N ARG A 453 6.22 2.05 12.66
CA ARG A 453 5.66 2.78 13.80
C ARG A 453 6.71 3.64 14.51
N LEU A 454 7.94 3.13 14.70
CA LEU A 454 9.03 3.94 15.27
C LEU A 454 9.38 5.11 14.37
N THR A 455 9.43 4.87 13.06
CA THR A 455 9.71 5.92 12.07
C THR A 455 8.65 7.02 12.14
N GLU A 456 7.37 6.66 12.17
CA GLU A 456 6.26 7.62 12.23
C GLU A 456 6.27 8.45 13.53
N LEU A 457 6.59 7.82 14.65
CA LEU A 457 6.66 8.52 15.96
C LEU A 457 7.89 9.41 16.08
N LEU A 458 9.00 9.06 15.43
CA LEU A 458 10.27 9.81 15.52
C LEU A 458 10.41 10.89 14.46
N VAL A 459 9.67 10.82 13.34
CA VAL A 459 9.73 11.82 12.25
C VAL A 459 9.27 13.18 12.76
N LYS A 460 10.04 14.24 12.43
CA LYS A 460 9.65 15.62 12.70
C LYS A 460 8.33 15.91 12.00
N LYS A 461 7.33 16.27 12.79
CA LYS A 461 6.06 16.76 12.26
C LYS A 461 6.34 18.15 11.69
N VAL A 462 6.21 18.32 10.39
CA VAL A 462 6.38 19.63 9.72
C VAL A 462 5.25 20.59 10.12
N HIS A 463 4.11 20.03 10.51
CA HIS A 463 2.97 20.74 11.07
C HIS A 463 2.71 20.21 12.49
N GLU A 464 2.53 21.09 13.46
CA GLU A 464 2.23 20.69 14.84
C GLU A 464 0.79 20.18 14.99
N THR A 465 -0.07 20.48 13.99
CA THR A 465 -1.43 19.95 13.90
C THR A 465 -1.41 18.64 13.11
N VAL A 466 -1.95 17.57 13.70
CA VAL A 466 -1.96 16.22 13.12
C VAL A 466 -3.33 15.59 13.28
N LEU A 467 -3.71 14.78 12.30
CA LEU A 467 -4.83 13.86 12.38
C LEU A 467 -4.28 12.46 12.62
N GLU A 468 -4.43 11.97 13.83
CA GLU A 468 -4.09 10.59 14.18
C GLU A 468 -5.20 9.67 13.69
N VAL A 469 -4.86 8.59 12.99
CA VAL A 469 -5.82 7.64 12.41
C VAL A 469 -5.53 6.24 12.92
N ASN A 470 -6.48 5.68 13.65
CA ASN A 470 -6.40 4.34 14.23
C ASN A 470 -6.89 3.29 13.23
N LEU A 471 -5.99 2.56 12.60
CA LEU A 471 -6.32 1.53 11.62
C LEU A 471 -6.97 0.29 12.27
N ASN A 472 -6.68 0.00 13.55
CA ASN A 472 -7.37 -1.09 14.25
C ASN A 472 -8.85 -0.76 14.46
N ALA A 473 -9.16 0.48 14.85
CA ALA A 473 -10.54 0.93 14.99
C ALA A 473 -11.30 0.85 13.65
N VAL A 474 -10.62 1.09 12.50
CA VAL A 474 -11.21 0.86 11.18
C VAL A 474 -11.60 -0.61 11.00
N VAL A 475 -10.69 -1.53 11.38
CA VAL A 475 -10.94 -2.98 11.29
C VAL A 475 -12.04 -3.42 12.25
N ASP A 476 -12.06 -2.89 13.46
CA ASP A 476 -13.10 -3.19 14.45
C ASP A 476 -14.48 -2.73 13.97
N ASN A 477 -14.57 -1.52 13.42
CA ASN A 477 -15.81 -1.00 12.84
C ASN A 477 -16.25 -1.83 11.62
N LEU A 478 -15.31 -2.19 10.75
CA LEU A 478 -15.56 -3.08 9.62
C LEU A 478 -16.14 -4.42 10.10
N ASN A 479 -15.52 -5.05 11.09
CA ASN A 479 -15.96 -6.35 11.62
C ASN A 479 -17.29 -6.24 12.36
N TRP A 480 -17.53 -5.11 13.06
CA TRP A 480 -18.79 -4.85 13.69
C TRP A 480 -19.94 -4.81 12.66
N TYR A 481 -19.77 -4.08 11.54
CA TYR A 481 -20.76 -4.07 10.46
C TYR A 481 -20.87 -5.42 9.74
N ARG A 482 -19.78 -6.13 9.57
CA ARG A 482 -19.79 -7.50 9.03
C ARG A 482 -20.63 -8.46 9.89
N SER A 483 -20.70 -8.26 11.19
CA SER A 483 -21.49 -9.10 12.08
C SER A 483 -23.00 -9.04 11.80
N PHE A 484 -23.48 -7.99 11.13
CA PHE A 484 -24.87 -7.90 10.69
C PHE A 484 -25.12 -8.56 9.32
N LEU A 485 -24.05 -8.84 8.56
CA LEU A 485 -24.18 -9.37 7.21
C LEU A 485 -24.30 -10.89 7.21
N LYS A 486 -25.04 -11.39 6.23
CA LYS A 486 -25.02 -12.82 5.90
C LYS A 486 -23.67 -13.18 5.30
N PRO A 487 -23.20 -14.43 5.44
CA PRO A 487 -21.88 -14.85 4.93
C PRO A 487 -21.68 -14.61 3.45
N GLU A 488 -22.74 -14.70 2.64
CA GLU A 488 -22.72 -14.49 1.20
C GLU A 488 -22.81 -13.01 0.76
N THR A 489 -23.19 -12.10 1.69
CA THR A 489 -23.37 -10.68 1.36
C THR A 489 -22.03 -9.98 1.24
N LYS A 490 -21.74 -9.42 0.07
CA LYS A 490 -20.55 -8.63 -0.22
C LYS A 490 -20.59 -7.27 0.44
N LEU A 491 -19.42 -6.66 0.60
CA LEU A 491 -19.30 -5.34 1.21
C LEU A 491 -18.51 -4.38 0.35
N VAL A 492 -19.11 -3.20 0.08
CA VAL A 492 -18.43 -2.04 -0.48
C VAL A 492 -18.08 -1.07 0.62
N CYS A 493 -16.82 -0.67 0.75
CA CYS A 493 -16.39 0.39 1.64
C CYS A 493 -16.20 1.71 0.90
N MET A 494 -16.87 2.75 1.41
CA MET A 494 -16.80 4.10 0.84
C MET A 494 -15.55 4.81 1.36
N ILE A 495 -14.62 5.14 0.45
CA ILE A 495 -13.35 5.82 0.76
C ILE A 495 -13.16 7.10 -0.07
N LYS A 496 -14.27 7.67 -0.54
CA LYS A 496 -14.30 8.96 -1.25
C LYS A 496 -13.88 10.12 -0.35
N ALA A 497 -13.55 11.25 -0.95
CA ALA A 497 -13.10 12.46 -0.26
C ALA A 497 -11.93 12.16 0.69
N ASP A 498 -10.89 11.51 0.13
CA ASP A 498 -9.69 11.07 0.86
C ASP A 498 -10.04 10.23 2.11
N ALA A 499 -10.92 9.23 1.93
CA ALA A 499 -11.46 8.41 3.01
C ALA A 499 -12.05 9.26 4.15
N TYR A 500 -12.96 10.17 3.79
CA TYR A 500 -13.58 11.13 4.71
C TYR A 500 -12.53 11.95 5.48
N GLY A 501 -11.46 12.32 4.82
CA GLY A 501 -10.35 13.06 5.40
C GLY A 501 -9.32 12.23 6.16
N ALA A 502 -9.54 10.93 6.35
CA ALA A 502 -8.63 10.04 7.10
C ALA A 502 -7.42 9.57 6.28
N GLY A 503 -7.39 9.83 4.95
CA GLY A 503 -6.32 9.37 4.05
C GLY A 503 -6.67 8.06 3.32
N ALA A 504 -7.03 8.18 2.04
CA ALA A 504 -7.60 7.08 1.27
C ALA A 504 -6.64 5.90 1.06
N VAL A 505 -5.36 6.15 0.89
CA VAL A 505 -4.38 5.10 0.53
C VAL A 505 -4.20 4.09 1.67
N GLU A 506 -3.95 4.56 2.89
CA GLU A 506 -3.71 3.66 4.03
C GLU A 506 -5.00 2.95 4.48
N ILE A 507 -6.12 3.65 4.46
CA ILE A 507 -7.43 3.02 4.70
C ILE A 507 -7.72 1.94 3.63
N ALA A 508 -7.47 2.22 2.35
CA ALA A 508 -7.68 1.24 1.28
C ALA A 508 -6.78 0.01 1.42
N LYS A 509 -5.51 0.19 1.79
CA LYS A 509 -4.60 -0.93 2.08
C LYS A 509 -5.13 -1.79 3.23
N THR A 510 -5.53 -1.16 4.33
CA THR A 510 -6.11 -1.85 5.48
C THR A 510 -7.37 -2.63 5.09
N LEU A 511 -8.28 -2.02 4.34
CA LEU A 511 -9.50 -2.69 3.88
C LEU A 511 -9.22 -3.84 2.91
N GLN A 512 -8.26 -3.67 2.00
CA GLN A 512 -7.82 -4.71 1.09
C GLN A 512 -7.20 -5.90 1.85
N ASP A 513 -6.35 -5.64 2.84
CA ASP A 513 -5.75 -6.68 3.67
C ASP A 513 -6.81 -7.44 4.50
N HIS A 514 -7.93 -6.78 4.81
CA HIS A 514 -9.10 -7.37 5.48
C HIS A 514 -10.21 -7.81 4.52
N ARG A 515 -9.90 -7.98 3.23
CA ARG A 515 -10.73 -8.67 2.23
C ARG A 515 -12.10 -8.02 2.01
N VAL A 516 -12.13 -6.72 1.88
CA VAL A 516 -13.31 -6.00 1.42
C VAL A 516 -13.51 -6.27 -0.07
N ASP A 517 -14.74 -6.57 -0.48
CA ASP A 517 -15.05 -6.96 -1.86
C ASP A 517 -14.86 -5.81 -2.85
N TYR A 518 -15.27 -4.60 -2.45
CA TYR A 518 -15.22 -3.40 -3.27
C TYR A 518 -14.79 -2.19 -2.44
N LEU A 519 -14.08 -1.28 -3.09
CA LEU A 519 -13.88 0.08 -2.62
C LEU A 519 -14.70 1.02 -3.49
N ALA A 520 -15.22 2.12 -2.95
CA ALA A 520 -15.92 3.10 -3.74
C ALA A 520 -15.40 4.51 -3.47
N VAL A 521 -15.08 5.21 -4.55
CA VAL A 521 -14.61 6.61 -4.55
C VAL A 521 -15.57 7.48 -5.36
N ALA A 522 -15.42 8.80 -5.24
CA ALA A 522 -16.30 9.73 -5.96
C ALA A 522 -15.91 9.89 -7.42
N VAL A 523 -14.64 10.14 -7.71
CA VAL A 523 -14.13 10.52 -9.04
C VAL A 523 -12.97 9.61 -9.48
N ALA A 524 -12.68 9.60 -10.78
CA ALA A 524 -11.65 8.75 -11.36
C ALA A 524 -10.25 9.01 -10.76
N ASP A 525 -9.89 10.26 -10.47
CA ASP A 525 -8.57 10.62 -9.94
C ASP A 525 -8.30 10.00 -8.56
N GLU A 526 -9.32 9.87 -7.72
CA GLU A 526 -9.20 9.15 -6.44
C GLU A 526 -8.86 7.66 -6.70
N GLY A 527 -9.55 7.02 -7.65
CA GLY A 527 -9.30 5.64 -8.06
C GLY A 527 -7.89 5.45 -8.64
N VAL A 528 -7.43 6.37 -9.49
CA VAL A 528 -6.06 6.37 -10.04
C VAL A 528 -5.03 6.47 -8.92
N THR A 529 -5.25 7.33 -7.95
CA THR A 529 -4.36 7.47 -6.79
C THR A 529 -4.25 6.14 -6.03
N LEU A 530 -5.34 5.45 -5.82
CA LEU A 530 -5.34 4.13 -5.17
C LEU A 530 -4.58 3.08 -6.00
N ARG A 531 -4.84 3.01 -7.32
CA ARG A 531 -4.13 2.09 -8.22
C ARG A 531 -2.62 2.31 -8.23
N LYS A 532 -2.18 3.58 -8.33
CA LYS A 532 -0.75 3.94 -8.26
C LYS A 532 -0.09 3.55 -6.94
N ASN A 533 -0.86 3.47 -5.86
CA ASN A 533 -0.40 3.03 -4.55
C ASN A 533 -0.59 1.52 -4.27
N GLY A 534 -0.85 0.73 -5.32
CA GLY A 534 -0.85 -0.74 -5.24
C GLY A 534 -2.18 -1.36 -4.78
N ILE A 535 -3.28 -0.62 -4.82
CA ILE A 535 -4.60 -1.18 -4.55
C ILE A 535 -5.08 -1.97 -5.76
N THR A 536 -5.37 -3.24 -5.55
CA THR A 536 -5.83 -4.21 -6.59
C THR A 536 -7.30 -4.57 -6.45
N SER A 537 -7.94 -4.27 -5.32
CA SER A 537 -9.38 -4.47 -5.10
C SER A 537 -10.21 -3.75 -6.16
N ASN A 538 -11.42 -4.22 -6.46
CA ASN A 538 -12.34 -3.50 -7.35
C ASN A 538 -12.67 -2.13 -6.80
N ILE A 539 -12.64 -1.14 -7.67
CA ILE A 539 -12.92 0.26 -7.33
C ILE A 539 -14.12 0.75 -8.15
N MET A 540 -15.17 1.11 -7.44
CA MET A 540 -16.38 1.71 -8.01
C MET A 540 -16.23 3.23 -8.03
N ILE A 541 -16.54 3.84 -9.16
CA ILE A 541 -16.56 5.31 -9.34
C ILE A 541 -18.00 5.79 -9.30
N MET A 542 -18.33 6.59 -8.29
CA MET A 542 -19.71 7.03 -8.02
C MET A 542 -20.16 8.25 -8.83
N ASN A 543 -19.22 9.06 -9.34
CA ASN A 543 -19.49 10.21 -10.19
C ASN A 543 -18.52 10.23 -11.37
N PRO A 544 -18.66 9.32 -12.34
CA PRO A 544 -17.77 9.29 -13.50
C PRO A 544 -17.99 10.52 -14.38
N GLU A 545 -16.90 11.16 -14.76
CA GLU A 545 -16.90 12.27 -15.69
C GLU A 545 -16.76 11.78 -17.14
N MET A 546 -17.46 12.42 -18.09
CA MET A 546 -17.41 12.01 -19.50
C MET A 546 -16.03 12.19 -20.15
N THR A 547 -15.18 13.01 -19.54
CA THR A 547 -13.79 13.24 -19.99
C THR A 547 -12.82 12.20 -19.46
N SER A 548 -13.23 11.38 -18.49
CA SER A 548 -12.34 10.42 -17.78
C SER A 548 -12.46 8.98 -18.28
N PHE A 549 -13.20 8.67 -19.34
CA PHE A 549 -13.47 7.29 -19.76
C PHE A 549 -12.18 6.49 -20.07
N LYS A 550 -11.24 7.11 -20.78
CA LYS A 550 -9.95 6.44 -21.02
C LYS A 550 -9.23 6.10 -19.71
N THR A 551 -9.26 7.01 -18.75
CA THR A 551 -8.69 6.77 -17.41
C THR A 551 -9.39 5.62 -16.69
N LEU A 552 -10.73 5.50 -16.80
CA LEU A 552 -11.46 4.37 -16.24
C LEU A 552 -11.00 3.05 -16.82
N PHE A 553 -10.77 2.99 -18.14
CA PHE A 553 -10.32 1.80 -18.83
C PHE A 553 -8.86 1.44 -18.48
N ASP A 554 -7.96 2.44 -18.52
CA ASP A 554 -6.53 2.24 -18.28
C ASP A 554 -6.23 1.77 -16.84
N TYR A 555 -7.11 2.08 -15.88
CA TYR A 555 -6.92 1.76 -14.46
C TYR A 555 -7.95 0.76 -13.90
N ASP A 556 -8.74 0.11 -14.75
CA ASP A 556 -9.80 -0.83 -14.33
C ASP A 556 -10.70 -0.26 -13.22
N LEU A 557 -11.27 0.92 -13.48
CA LEU A 557 -12.17 1.62 -12.55
C LEU A 557 -13.60 1.46 -13.02
N GLU A 558 -14.46 0.85 -12.21
CA GLU A 558 -15.82 0.47 -12.58
C GLU A 558 -16.82 1.63 -12.33
N PRO A 559 -17.34 2.31 -13.37
CA PRO A 559 -18.20 3.48 -13.20
C PRO A 559 -19.64 3.12 -12.87
N GLU A 560 -20.30 3.98 -12.07
CA GLU A 560 -21.77 3.99 -12.05
C GLU A 560 -22.31 4.56 -13.36
N VAL A 561 -23.44 4.01 -13.81
CA VAL A 561 -24.18 4.47 -14.99
C VAL A 561 -25.61 4.82 -14.55
N TYR A 562 -25.97 6.10 -14.67
CA TYR A 562 -27.19 6.65 -14.14
C TYR A 562 -28.08 7.32 -15.20
N SER A 563 -27.62 7.42 -16.46
CA SER A 563 -28.40 8.04 -17.53
C SER A 563 -28.03 7.45 -18.91
N PHE A 564 -28.97 7.53 -19.86
CA PHE A 564 -28.70 7.12 -21.23
C PHE A 564 -27.57 7.90 -21.88
N ARG A 565 -27.47 9.21 -21.61
CA ARG A 565 -26.40 10.06 -22.15
C ARG A 565 -25.02 9.53 -21.70
N LEU A 566 -24.87 9.24 -20.41
CA LEU A 566 -23.60 8.71 -19.88
C LEU A 566 -23.32 7.34 -20.46
N MET A 567 -24.32 6.46 -20.51
CA MET A 567 -24.20 5.12 -21.05
C MET A 567 -23.74 5.12 -22.52
N ASP A 568 -24.43 5.88 -23.37
CA ASP A 568 -24.12 5.95 -24.79
C ASP A 568 -22.72 6.51 -25.04
N ALA A 569 -22.31 7.53 -24.27
CA ALA A 569 -20.97 8.10 -24.36
C ALA A 569 -19.90 7.10 -23.91
N LEU A 570 -20.13 6.35 -22.83
CA LEU A 570 -19.22 5.31 -22.34
C LEU A 570 -19.09 4.14 -23.32
N VAL A 571 -20.22 3.66 -23.87
CA VAL A 571 -20.22 2.61 -24.92
C VAL A 571 -19.41 3.05 -26.11
N LYS A 572 -19.64 4.28 -26.61
CA LYS A 572 -18.89 4.81 -27.75
C LYS A 572 -17.39 4.92 -27.45
N ALA A 573 -17.03 5.36 -26.25
CA ALA A 573 -15.63 5.45 -25.85
C ALA A 573 -14.98 4.05 -25.77
N ALA A 574 -15.64 3.07 -25.14
CA ALA A 574 -15.16 1.72 -25.04
C ALA A 574 -15.01 1.05 -26.42
N GLN A 575 -15.99 1.23 -27.31
CA GLN A 575 -15.91 0.74 -28.69
C GLN A 575 -14.72 1.33 -29.47
N LYS A 576 -14.46 2.63 -29.27
CA LYS A 576 -13.30 3.30 -29.89
C LYS A 576 -11.97 2.70 -29.44
N GLU A 577 -11.86 2.31 -28.19
CA GLU A 577 -10.67 1.66 -27.61
C GLU A 577 -10.64 0.12 -27.85
N GLY A 578 -11.65 -0.44 -28.52
CA GLY A 578 -11.75 -1.88 -28.77
C GLY A 578 -12.09 -2.71 -27.53
N ILE A 579 -12.65 -2.09 -26.50
CA ILE A 579 -12.98 -2.72 -25.21
C ILE A 579 -14.33 -3.43 -25.32
N THR A 580 -14.42 -4.63 -24.74
CA THR A 580 -15.66 -5.40 -24.65
C THR A 580 -15.86 -5.88 -23.20
N GLY A 581 -17.13 -5.91 -22.77
CA GLY A 581 -17.50 -6.42 -21.46
C GLY A 581 -16.99 -5.60 -20.28
N PHE A 582 -16.77 -4.30 -20.46
CA PHE A 582 -16.32 -3.43 -19.36
C PHE A 582 -17.38 -3.34 -18.25
N PRO A 583 -17.06 -3.67 -16.99
CA PRO A 583 -18.03 -3.74 -15.92
C PRO A 583 -18.54 -2.34 -15.53
N VAL A 584 -19.87 -2.23 -15.38
CA VAL A 584 -20.54 -1.01 -14.94
C VAL A 584 -21.59 -1.28 -13.86
N HIS A 585 -21.90 -0.27 -13.07
CA HIS A 585 -22.87 -0.34 -11.97
C HIS A 585 -24.09 0.51 -12.33
N ILE A 586 -25.21 -0.16 -12.60
CA ILE A 586 -26.45 0.53 -13.00
C ILE A 586 -27.12 1.13 -11.77
N LYS A 587 -27.41 2.44 -11.82
CA LYS A 587 -28.10 3.11 -10.74
C LYS A 587 -29.56 3.36 -11.05
N LEU A 588 -30.42 2.98 -10.12
CA LEU A 588 -31.86 3.26 -10.18
C LEU A 588 -32.22 4.37 -9.19
N ASP A 589 -33.05 5.31 -9.61
CA ASP A 589 -33.66 6.31 -8.74
C ASP A 589 -34.99 5.80 -8.22
N THR A 590 -35.04 5.53 -6.93
CA THR A 590 -36.25 5.02 -6.25
C THR A 590 -36.89 6.05 -5.33
N GLY A 591 -36.55 7.34 -5.48
CA GLY A 591 -37.14 8.42 -4.71
C GLY A 591 -36.18 9.38 -4.05
N MET A 592 -34.86 9.24 -4.27
CA MET A 592 -33.88 10.23 -3.83
C MET A 592 -33.81 11.44 -4.79
N HIS A 593 -34.18 11.25 -6.05
CA HIS A 593 -34.20 12.26 -7.10
C HIS A 593 -32.88 12.99 -7.30
N ARG A 594 -31.78 12.22 -7.20
CA ARG A 594 -30.42 12.74 -7.41
C ARG A 594 -29.84 12.28 -8.74
N LEU A 595 -29.64 10.99 -8.90
CA LEU A 595 -29.13 10.32 -10.11
C LEU A 595 -29.74 8.91 -10.20
N GLY A 596 -29.99 8.42 -11.42
CA GLY A 596 -30.46 7.05 -11.66
C GLY A 596 -31.54 6.98 -12.72
N PHE A 597 -31.72 5.77 -13.29
CA PHE A 597 -32.82 5.46 -14.17
C PHE A 597 -34.12 5.28 -13.37
N ASP A 598 -35.25 5.70 -13.92
CA ASP A 598 -36.56 5.42 -13.33
C ASP A 598 -36.89 3.93 -13.48
N PRO A 599 -37.08 3.21 -12.35
CA PRO A 599 -37.28 1.74 -12.39
C PRO A 599 -38.58 1.32 -13.08
N GLN A 600 -39.54 2.21 -13.25
CA GLN A 600 -40.80 1.92 -13.92
C GLN A 600 -40.82 2.35 -15.41
N LYS A 601 -40.17 3.46 -15.76
CA LYS A 601 -40.20 4.04 -17.09
C LYS A 601 -39.05 3.67 -17.98
N ASP A 602 -37.82 3.58 -17.41
CA ASP A 602 -36.60 3.49 -18.19
C ASP A 602 -36.10 2.07 -18.44
N MET A 603 -36.59 1.07 -17.69
CA MET A 603 -36.01 -0.26 -17.67
C MET A 603 -36.04 -0.98 -19.02
N ASP A 604 -37.12 -0.85 -19.78
CA ASP A 604 -37.23 -1.52 -21.09
C ASP A 604 -36.23 -0.96 -22.12
N GLU A 605 -36.09 0.34 -22.17
CA GLU A 605 -35.12 1.00 -23.04
C GLU A 605 -33.67 0.74 -22.58
N LEU A 606 -33.42 0.74 -21.25
CA LEU A 606 -32.13 0.41 -20.68
C LEU A 606 -31.70 -1.00 -21.04
N ILE A 607 -32.55 -2.00 -20.83
CA ILE A 607 -32.31 -3.40 -21.17
C ILE A 607 -32.06 -3.55 -22.69
N LYS A 608 -32.89 -2.92 -23.50
CA LYS A 608 -32.72 -2.93 -24.95
C LYS A 608 -31.35 -2.41 -25.36
N ARG A 609 -30.93 -1.25 -24.85
CA ARG A 609 -29.62 -0.67 -25.18
C ARG A 609 -28.45 -1.52 -24.68
N LEU A 610 -28.53 -2.02 -23.45
CA LEU A 610 -27.50 -2.91 -22.91
C LEU A 610 -27.32 -4.19 -23.74
N LYS A 611 -28.40 -4.76 -24.30
CA LYS A 611 -28.35 -5.96 -25.15
C LYS A 611 -27.86 -5.70 -26.58
N HIS A 612 -27.95 -4.47 -27.07
CA HIS A 612 -27.55 -4.15 -28.45
C HIS A 612 -26.09 -3.72 -28.58
N GLN A 613 -25.30 -3.90 -27.55
CA GLN A 613 -23.88 -3.61 -27.53
C GLN A 613 -23.12 -4.66 -26.68
N ASN A 614 -21.80 -4.75 -26.86
CA ASN A 614 -20.93 -5.65 -26.13
C ASN A 614 -19.77 -4.93 -25.44
N ALA A 615 -19.74 -3.58 -25.48
CA ALA A 615 -18.66 -2.79 -24.91
C ALA A 615 -18.70 -2.76 -23.39
N ILE A 616 -19.90 -2.67 -22.79
CA ILE A 616 -20.11 -2.65 -21.35
C ILE A 616 -21.02 -3.79 -20.90
N ILE A 617 -20.85 -4.21 -19.65
CA ILE A 617 -21.67 -5.26 -19.03
C ILE A 617 -22.15 -4.82 -17.63
N PRO A 618 -23.47 -4.94 -17.32
CA PRO A 618 -23.95 -4.61 -15.98
C PRO A 618 -23.41 -5.60 -14.93
N ARG A 619 -22.47 -5.16 -14.11
CA ARG A 619 -21.89 -5.93 -13.00
C ARG A 619 -22.82 -5.90 -11.79
N SER A 620 -23.37 -4.73 -11.49
CA SER A 620 -24.33 -4.56 -10.41
C SER A 620 -25.44 -3.60 -10.78
N VAL A 621 -26.53 -3.65 -10.01
CA VAL A 621 -27.61 -2.68 -10.01
C VAL A 621 -27.89 -2.23 -8.58
N PHE A 622 -28.05 -0.94 -8.35
CA PHE A 622 -28.21 -0.39 -7.02
C PHE A 622 -29.10 0.86 -6.96
N SER A 623 -29.58 1.12 -5.75
CA SER A 623 -30.23 2.38 -5.40
C SER A 623 -29.71 2.89 -4.04
N HIS A 624 -30.36 3.88 -3.46
CA HIS A 624 -29.93 4.46 -2.19
C HIS A 624 -31.14 4.81 -1.32
N PHE A 625 -31.13 4.33 -0.06
CA PHE A 625 -32.15 4.73 0.91
C PHE A 625 -31.98 6.20 1.29
N VAL A 626 -33.10 6.89 1.39
CA VAL A 626 -33.17 8.31 1.78
C VAL A 626 -33.25 8.47 3.29
N GLY A 627 -34.01 7.61 3.96
CA GLY A 627 -34.35 7.75 5.37
C GLY A 627 -34.14 6.46 6.20
N SER A 628 -33.10 5.66 5.88
CA SER A 628 -32.79 4.44 6.64
C SER A 628 -32.24 4.73 8.05
N ASP A 629 -31.93 5.96 8.37
CA ASP A 629 -31.38 6.43 9.65
C ASP A 629 -32.46 6.69 10.71
N ALA A 630 -33.75 6.77 10.31
CA ALA A 630 -34.83 7.10 11.22
C ALA A 630 -36.13 6.30 10.96
N ASP A 631 -36.73 5.80 12.02
CA ASP A 631 -37.88 4.88 11.96
C ASP A 631 -39.14 5.53 11.33
N ASN A 632 -39.30 6.84 11.43
CA ASN A 632 -40.40 7.57 10.83
C ASN A 632 -40.43 7.52 9.30
N PHE A 633 -39.35 7.04 8.65
CA PHE A 633 -39.27 6.88 7.18
C PHE A 633 -39.37 5.42 6.72
N ASP A 634 -39.76 4.51 7.58
CA ASP A 634 -39.81 3.06 7.27
C ASP A 634 -40.78 2.73 6.13
N GLU A 635 -41.92 3.37 6.09
CA GLU A 635 -42.89 3.20 5.01
C GLU A 635 -42.33 3.67 3.67
N PHE A 636 -41.69 4.82 3.66
CA PHE A 636 -41.03 5.33 2.46
C PHE A 636 -39.87 4.45 2.03
N SER A 637 -39.06 3.96 2.98
CA SER A 637 -37.95 3.03 2.71
C SER A 637 -38.44 1.69 2.16
N ALA A 638 -39.61 1.22 2.63
CA ALA A 638 -40.23 0.01 2.09
C ALA A 638 -40.71 0.21 0.66
N HIS A 639 -41.28 1.38 0.36
CA HIS A 639 -41.66 1.74 -1.02
C HIS A 639 -40.44 1.85 -1.94
N GLN A 640 -39.36 2.50 -1.51
CA GLN A 640 -38.10 2.56 -2.28
C GLN A 640 -37.57 1.16 -2.58
N PHE A 641 -37.59 0.28 -1.58
CA PHE A 641 -37.14 -1.09 -1.74
C PHE A 641 -38.00 -1.87 -2.74
N ALA A 642 -39.31 -1.74 -2.70
CA ALA A 642 -40.23 -2.39 -3.64
C ALA A 642 -39.96 -1.98 -5.10
N LEU A 643 -39.80 -0.67 -5.35
CA LEU A 643 -39.43 -0.14 -6.68
C LEU A 643 -38.09 -0.69 -7.16
N PHE A 644 -37.10 -0.75 -6.25
CA PHE A 644 -35.78 -1.28 -6.57
C PHE A 644 -35.84 -2.77 -6.86
N ASP A 645 -36.55 -3.53 -6.05
CA ASP A 645 -36.67 -5.00 -6.20
C ASP A 645 -37.29 -5.35 -7.55
N GLU A 646 -38.37 -4.66 -7.94
CA GLU A 646 -39.02 -4.83 -9.24
C GLU A 646 -38.06 -4.51 -10.40
N GLY A 647 -37.47 -3.31 -10.41
CA GLY A 647 -36.58 -2.87 -11.49
C GLY A 647 -35.31 -3.75 -11.60
N SER A 648 -34.71 -4.09 -10.48
CA SER A 648 -33.49 -4.93 -10.47
C SER A 648 -33.75 -6.37 -10.88
N LYS A 649 -34.89 -6.97 -10.51
CA LYS A 649 -35.32 -8.29 -10.98
C LYS A 649 -35.58 -8.30 -12.49
N LYS A 650 -36.21 -7.26 -13.02
CA LYS A 650 -36.44 -7.10 -14.46
C LYS A 650 -35.12 -7.02 -15.23
N LEU A 651 -34.13 -6.31 -14.70
CA LEU A 651 -32.79 -6.26 -15.28
C LEU A 651 -32.11 -7.63 -15.21
N GLN A 652 -32.12 -8.30 -14.07
CA GLN A 652 -31.53 -9.64 -13.92
C GLN A 652 -32.13 -10.66 -14.87
N ALA A 653 -33.47 -10.64 -15.05
CA ALA A 653 -34.16 -11.58 -15.96
C ALA A 653 -33.74 -11.42 -17.42
N ALA A 654 -33.19 -10.27 -17.79
CA ALA A 654 -32.74 -9.97 -19.14
C ALA A 654 -31.32 -10.51 -19.46
N PHE A 655 -30.55 -10.91 -18.45
CA PHE A 655 -29.16 -11.35 -18.60
C PHE A 655 -28.94 -12.71 -17.93
N SER A 656 -28.07 -13.52 -18.53
CA SER A 656 -27.73 -14.87 -18.02
C SER A 656 -26.71 -14.84 -16.88
N HIS A 657 -25.85 -13.80 -16.82
CA HIS A 657 -24.89 -13.66 -15.74
C HIS A 657 -25.54 -13.03 -14.51
N LYS A 658 -24.97 -13.31 -13.34
CA LYS A 658 -25.44 -12.73 -12.07
C LYS A 658 -25.12 -11.24 -12.04
N ILE A 659 -26.15 -10.42 -11.84
CA ILE A 659 -26.05 -8.98 -11.57
C ILE A 659 -26.18 -8.78 -10.06
N ILE A 660 -25.15 -8.21 -9.43
CA ILE A 660 -25.13 -7.96 -7.99
C ILE A 660 -26.14 -6.87 -7.66
N ARG A 661 -27.05 -7.15 -6.73
CA ARG A 661 -28.12 -6.22 -6.32
C ARG A 661 -27.77 -5.64 -4.95
N HIS A 662 -27.82 -4.30 -4.82
CA HIS A 662 -27.51 -3.67 -3.53
C HIS A 662 -28.24 -2.34 -3.32
N MET A 663 -28.68 -2.11 -2.07
CA MET A 663 -29.38 -0.88 -1.71
C MET A 663 -28.95 -0.34 -0.35
N ASP A 664 -28.67 -1.18 0.64
CA ASP A 664 -28.29 -0.77 1.99
C ASP A 664 -27.04 0.10 2.04
N ASN A 665 -27.15 1.21 2.77
CA ASN A 665 -26.05 2.01 3.28
C ASN A 665 -25.74 1.61 4.74
N SER A 666 -24.83 2.32 5.43
CA SER A 666 -24.49 1.99 6.82
C SER A 666 -25.70 1.87 7.76
N SER A 667 -26.68 2.76 7.64
CA SER A 667 -27.92 2.71 8.43
C SER A 667 -28.77 1.52 8.04
N GLY A 668 -28.92 1.25 6.73
CA GLY A 668 -29.72 0.13 6.22
C GLY A 668 -29.21 -1.22 6.68
N ILE A 669 -27.87 -1.39 6.79
CA ILE A 669 -27.25 -2.63 7.29
C ILE A 669 -27.78 -2.99 8.67
N GLU A 670 -27.94 -2.01 9.57
CA GLU A 670 -28.44 -2.22 10.92
C GLU A 670 -29.96 -2.28 10.97
N HIS A 671 -30.63 -1.41 10.18
CA HIS A 671 -32.07 -1.20 10.27
C HIS A 671 -32.87 -2.24 9.49
N PHE A 672 -32.37 -2.70 8.34
CA PHE A 672 -33.06 -3.59 7.41
C PHE A 672 -32.25 -4.85 7.10
N PRO A 673 -31.92 -5.68 8.10
CA PRO A 673 -31.07 -6.86 7.89
C PRO A 673 -31.63 -7.85 6.86
N GLU A 674 -32.97 -7.83 6.60
CA GLU A 674 -33.60 -8.63 5.57
C GLU A 674 -33.42 -8.12 4.15
N ARG A 675 -32.95 -6.85 3.97
CA ARG A 675 -32.80 -6.18 2.67
C ARG A 675 -31.36 -6.10 2.16
N GLN A 676 -30.44 -6.85 2.77
CA GLN A 676 -29.00 -6.83 2.43
C GLN A 676 -28.74 -7.24 0.97
N MET A 677 -29.56 -8.09 0.40
CA MET A 677 -29.41 -8.65 -0.95
C MET A 677 -28.01 -9.27 -1.17
N ASP A 678 -27.36 -8.95 -2.30
CA ASP A 678 -26.06 -9.51 -2.64
C ASP A 678 -24.88 -8.69 -2.09
N MET A 679 -25.09 -7.41 -1.76
CA MET A 679 -24.04 -6.50 -1.34
C MET A 679 -24.58 -5.30 -0.54
N CYS A 680 -23.80 -4.79 0.40
CA CYS A 680 -24.10 -3.57 1.17
C CYS A 680 -22.97 -2.53 1.00
N ARG A 681 -23.29 -1.24 1.25
CA ARG A 681 -22.31 -0.15 1.17
C ARG A 681 -22.09 0.49 2.53
N LEU A 682 -20.89 0.29 3.07
CA LEU A 682 -20.46 0.85 4.35
C LEU A 682 -19.79 2.21 4.15
N GLY A 683 -20.35 3.24 4.73
CA GLY A 683 -19.84 4.62 4.71
C GLY A 683 -19.45 5.08 6.11
N LEU A 684 -20.23 5.99 6.71
CA LEU A 684 -19.92 6.65 7.99
C LEU A 684 -19.62 5.68 9.14
N GLY A 685 -20.32 4.54 9.16
CA GLY A 685 -20.07 3.52 10.16
C GLY A 685 -18.65 3.00 10.20
N LEU A 686 -17.98 2.92 9.03
CA LEU A 686 -16.56 2.55 8.95
C LEU A 686 -15.67 3.55 9.70
N TYR A 687 -16.06 4.83 9.67
CA TYR A 687 -15.33 5.94 10.31
C TYR A 687 -15.71 6.16 11.78
N GLY A 688 -16.39 5.18 12.35
CA GLY A 688 -16.64 5.11 13.79
C GLY A 688 -17.85 5.88 14.29
N ILE A 689 -18.74 6.29 13.41
CA ILE A 689 -19.95 7.03 13.79
C ILE A 689 -21.18 6.22 13.36
N ASN A 690 -22.04 5.87 14.32
CA ASN A 690 -23.29 5.21 14.04
C ASN A 690 -24.28 6.22 13.42
N PRO A 691 -24.73 6.02 12.18
CA PRO A 691 -25.55 7.00 11.49
C PRO A 691 -27.00 7.11 12.05
N ARG A 692 -27.48 6.11 12.80
CA ARG A 692 -28.81 6.14 13.40
C ARG A 692 -28.83 6.86 14.74
N THR A 693 -27.81 6.66 15.55
CA THR A 693 -27.74 7.20 16.91
C THR A 693 -26.88 8.45 17.03
N ASN A 694 -26.13 8.78 15.98
CA ASN A 694 -25.10 9.83 15.96
C ASN A 694 -24.06 9.69 17.09
N LYS A 695 -23.80 8.43 17.53
CA LYS A 695 -22.83 8.12 18.59
C LYS A 695 -21.59 7.48 18.01
N THR A 696 -20.48 7.68 18.67
CA THR A 696 -19.23 7.01 18.34
C THR A 696 -19.35 5.50 18.61
N ILE A 697 -18.90 4.68 17.62
CA ILE A 697 -18.71 3.24 17.75
C ILE A 697 -17.29 3.02 18.29
N ASN A 698 -16.29 3.04 17.39
CA ASN A 698 -14.88 3.13 17.73
C ASN A 698 -14.29 4.31 16.98
N ASN A 699 -13.74 5.27 17.69
CA ASN A 699 -13.17 6.45 17.07
C ASN A 699 -11.95 6.08 16.22
N ILE A 700 -11.93 6.52 14.97
CA ILE A 700 -10.78 6.27 14.09
C ILE A 700 -9.87 7.49 13.95
N SER A 701 -10.39 8.70 14.16
CA SER A 701 -9.68 9.93 13.85
C SER A 701 -9.62 10.86 15.06
N THR A 702 -8.43 11.27 15.45
CA THR A 702 -8.20 12.25 16.51
C THR A 702 -7.40 13.42 15.96
N LEU A 703 -8.00 14.61 15.93
CA LEU A 703 -7.34 15.85 15.51
C LEU A 703 -6.71 16.51 16.70
N LYS A 704 -5.39 16.62 16.67
CA LYS A 704 -4.57 17.22 17.75
C LYS A 704 -3.71 18.36 17.24
N THR A 705 -3.43 19.29 18.12
CA THR A 705 -2.46 20.35 17.93
C THR A 705 -1.71 20.63 19.25
N THR A 706 -0.91 21.69 19.32
CA THR A 706 -0.14 22.06 20.52
C THR A 706 -0.37 23.51 20.90
N ILE A 707 -0.05 23.87 22.13
CA ILE A 707 -0.03 25.27 22.56
C ILE A 707 1.24 25.96 22.05
N LEU A 708 1.09 26.99 21.21
CA LEU A 708 2.21 27.79 20.71
C LEU A 708 2.70 28.80 21.74
N GLN A 709 1.77 29.48 22.39
CA GLN A 709 2.08 30.57 23.35
C GLN A 709 0.95 30.76 24.34
N LEU A 710 1.33 31.06 25.57
CA LEU A 710 0.43 31.49 26.65
C LEU A 710 0.54 33.01 26.89
N ARG A 711 -0.60 33.68 27.09
CA ARG A 711 -0.66 35.09 27.40
C ARG A 711 -1.65 35.39 28.51
N ASN A 712 -1.24 36.17 29.48
CA ASN A 712 -2.15 36.78 30.45
C ASN A 712 -2.85 37.99 29.81
N VAL A 713 -4.16 37.96 29.81
CA VAL A 713 -5.02 39.00 29.21
C VAL A 713 -5.90 39.57 30.36
N PRO A 714 -5.80 40.86 30.68
CA PRO A 714 -6.57 41.45 31.77
C PRO A 714 -8.05 41.59 31.43
N ALA A 715 -8.89 41.63 32.45
CA ALA A 715 -10.31 41.92 32.31
C ALA A 715 -10.55 43.26 31.57
N GLY A 716 -11.53 43.25 30.64
CA GLY A 716 -11.86 44.42 29.83
C GLY A 716 -11.08 44.52 28.52
N ASP A 717 -10.08 43.65 28.30
CA ASP A 717 -9.37 43.56 27.02
C ASP A 717 -10.10 42.63 26.04
N THR A 718 -9.57 42.48 24.84
CA THR A 718 -10.21 41.69 23.77
C THR A 718 -9.20 40.83 23.00
N VAL A 719 -9.68 39.69 22.48
CA VAL A 719 -8.87 38.73 21.76
C VAL A 719 -9.37 38.58 20.31
N GLY A 720 -8.46 38.53 19.38
CA GLY A 720 -8.70 38.20 17.97
C GLY A 720 -9.27 39.34 17.11
N TYR A 721 -9.54 39.01 15.86
CA TYR A 721 -10.03 39.95 14.87
C TYR A 721 -11.37 40.60 15.23
N SER A 722 -11.51 41.88 14.91
CA SER A 722 -12.69 42.69 15.17
C SER A 722 -13.00 42.81 16.66
N ARG A 723 -12.02 42.52 17.53
CA ARG A 723 -12.16 42.56 18.99
C ARG A 723 -13.36 41.78 19.53
N LYS A 724 -13.68 40.62 18.86
CA LYS A 724 -14.87 39.82 19.17
C LYS A 724 -14.75 39.00 20.47
N GLY A 725 -13.53 38.57 20.83
CA GLY A 725 -13.28 37.83 22.07
C GLY A 725 -13.21 38.79 23.27
N THR A 726 -14.31 39.03 23.96
CA THR A 726 -14.34 39.88 25.16
C THR A 726 -13.84 39.08 26.36
N ILE A 727 -13.02 39.72 27.19
CA ILE A 727 -12.46 39.16 28.41
C ILE A 727 -13.08 39.90 29.63
N ASP A 728 -13.84 39.21 30.44
CA ASP A 728 -14.60 39.74 31.56
C ASP A 728 -13.89 39.55 32.90
N HIS A 729 -12.86 38.71 32.94
CA HIS A 729 -11.98 38.49 34.11
C HIS A 729 -10.56 38.25 33.64
N ASP A 730 -9.56 38.45 34.51
CA ASP A 730 -8.17 38.17 34.18
C ASP A 730 -8.00 36.71 33.71
N SER A 731 -7.61 36.53 32.45
CA SER A 731 -7.62 35.25 31.78
C SER A 731 -6.26 34.87 31.22
N VAL A 732 -6.00 33.58 31.14
CA VAL A 732 -4.86 33.01 30.40
C VAL A 732 -5.33 32.49 29.05
N ILE A 733 -4.86 33.10 27.97
CA ILE A 733 -5.23 32.76 26.61
C ILE A 733 -4.08 32.01 25.93
N ALA A 734 -4.37 30.85 25.37
CA ALA A 734 -3.43 30.08 24.60
C ALA A 734 -3.68 30.27 23.10
N ALA A 735 -2.61 30.44 22.31
CA ALA A 735 -2.63 30.38 20.86
C ALA A 735 -2.29 28.96 20.40
N ILE A 736 -3.08 28.40 19.47
CA ILE A 736 -2.89 27.07 18.92
C ILE A 736 -2.80 27.12 17.39
N PRO A 737 -1.88 26.34 16.70
CA PRO A 737 -1.60 26.45 15.28
C PRO A 737 -2.60 25.64 14.45
N ILE A 738 -3.87 25.95 14.58
CA ILE A 738 -4.94 25.42 13.77
C ILE A 738 -5.97 26.52 13.48
N GLY A 739 -6.39 26.63 12.23
CA GLY A 739 -7.38 27.61 11.81
C GLY A 739 -8.33 27.04 10.74
N TYR A 740 -9.13 27.95 10.12
CA TYR A 740 -10.11 27.47 9.14
C TYR A 740 -9.47 26.93 7.84
N ALA A 741 -8.22 27.27 7.54
CA ALA A 741 -7.48 26.67 6.42
C ALA A 741 -7.04 25.23 6.69
N ASP A 742 -7.04 24.79 7.95
CA ASP A 742 -6.80 23.43 8.38
C ASP A 742 -8.08 22.58 8.47
N GLY A 743 -9.23 23.24 8.44
CA GLY A 743 -10.56 22.62 8.59
C GLY A 743 -11.28 22.96 9.89
N LEU A 744 -10.70 23.79 10.79
CA LEU A 744 -11.38 24.26 12.01
C LEU A 744 -12.36 25.36 11.65
N ASN A 745 -13.65 25.03 11.55
CA ASN A 745 -14.67 25.95 11.09
C ASN A 745 -14.74 27.22 11.96
N ARG A 746 -14.82 28.39 11.30
CA ARG A 746 -14.80 29.69 11.95
C ARG A 746 -15.99 29.94 12.90
N HIS A 747 -17.13 29.28 12.68
CA HIS A 747 -18.30 29.38 13.56
C HIS A 747 -18.13 28.70 14.93
N LEU A 748 -17.10 27.89 15.10
CA LEU A 748 -16.76 27.32 16.41
C LEU A 748 -16.13 28.34 17.38
N GLY A 749 -15.67 29.49 16.86
CA GLY A 749 -15.11 30.58 17.65
C GLY A 749 -16.14 31.30 18.54
N ASN A 750 -15.72 32.35 19.21
CA ASN A 750 -16.56 33.22 20.07
C ASN A 750 -17.31 32.44 21.17
N ARG A 751 -16.65 31.46 21.80
CA ARG A 751 -17.17 30.60 22.88
C ARG A 751 -18.33 29.69 22.46
N HIS A 752 -18.55 29.46 21.14
CA HIS A 752 -19.60 28.55 20.66
C HIS A 752 -19.18 27.06 20.85
N CYS A 753 -17.89 26.78 20.83
CA CYS A 753 -17.35 25.43 21.02
C CYS A 753 -16.06 25.48 21.87
N TYR A 754 -15.53 24.30 22.17
CA TYR A 754 -14.33 24.11 22.96
C TYR A 754 -13.46 22.99 22.40
N CYS A 755 -12.20 22.96 22.81
CA CYS A 755 -11.28 21.84 22.66
C CYS A 755 -10.87 21.33 24.04
N LEU A 756 -10.04 20.28 24.11
CA LEU A 756 -9.51 19.76 25.37
C LEU A 756 -8.02 20.04 25.50
N VAL A 757 -7.62 20.60 26.65
CA VAL A 757 -6.23 20.76 27.08
C VAL A 757 -6.06 19.97 28.35
N ASN A 758 -5.17 18.97 28.35
CA ASN A 758 -4.98 18.06 29.48
C ASN A 758 -6.31 17.48 30.03
N GLY A 759 -7.24 17.14 29.10
CA GLY A 759 -8.56 16.58 29.42
C GLY A 759 -9.59 17.57 29.91
N GLN A 760 -9.25 18.87 30.03
CA GLN A 760 -10.14 19.93 30.49
C GLN A 760 -10.63 20.80 29.32
N LYS A 761 -11.86 21.28 29.42
CA LYS A 761 -12.47 22.10 28.36
C LYS A 761 -11.85 23.50 28.32
N ALA A 762 -11.39 23.89 27.13
CA ALA A 762 -10.89 25.21 26.80
C ALA A 762 -11.72 25.79 25.64
N GLU A 763 -12.48 26.86 25.89
CA GLU A 763 -13.35 27.46 24.88
C GLU A 763 -12.55 28.29 23.87
N TYR A 764 -13.00 28.27 22.59
CA TYR A 764 -12.43 29.15 21.58
C TYR A 764 -12.83 30.61 21.86
N VAL A 765 -11.87 31.51 21.96
CA VAL A 765 -12.07 32.94 22.28
C VAL A 765 -11.84 33.79 21.02
N GLY A 766 -12.78 34.65 20.70
CA GLY A 766 -12.72 35.48 19.50
C GLY A 766 -12.91 34.67 18.20
N ASN A 767 -12.66 35.32 17.09
CA ASN A 767 -12.76 34.69 15.78
C ASN A 767 -11.59 33.74 15.53
N ILE A 768 -11.86 32.53 15.09
CA ILE A 768 -10.82 31.62 14.57
C ILE A 768 -10.19 32.26 13.33
N CYS A 769 -8.86 32.32 13.31
CA CYS A 769 -8.07 32.87 12.21
C CYS A 769 -7.83 31.83 11.13
N MET A 770 -7.11 32.21 10.06
CA MET A 770 -6.77 31.30 8.96
C MET A 770 -5.93 30.11 9.44
N ASP A 771 -4.91 30.38 10.25
CA ASP A 771 -3.88 29.40 10.63
C ASP A 771 -3.72 29.23 12.16
N VAL A 772 -4.42 30.02 12.95
CA VAL A 772 -4.31 30.06 14.41
C VAL A 772 -5.68 30.26 15.05
N ALA A 773 -5.93 29.61 16.16
CA ALA A 773 -7.06 29.87 17.04
C ALA A 773 -6.58 30.22 18.45
N MET A 774 -7.39 30.94 19.18
CA MET A 774 -7.17 31.30 20.58
C MET A 774 -8.16 30.59 21.48
N ILE A 775 -7.70 30.03 22.58
CA ILE A 775 -8.51 29.29 23.54
C ILE A 775 -8.27 29.82 24.95
N ASP A 776 -9.31 29.78 25.77
CA ASP A 776 -9.25 30.20 27.20
C ASP A 776 -8.80 28.99 28.04
N VAL A 777 -7.62 29.06 28.57
CA VAL A 777 -7.01 28.05 29.45
C VAL A 777 -6.90 28.52 30.92
N THR A 778 -7.71 29.48 31.29
CA THR A 778 -7.73 30.01 32.67
C THR A 778 -8.05 28.89 33.66
N GLY A 779 -7.18 28.70 34.66
CA GLY A 779 -7.32 27.65 35.67
C GLY A 779 -6.93 26.22 35.17
N ILE A 780 -6.48 26.06 33.93
CA ILE A 780 -5.92 24.79 33.41
C ILE A 780 -4.40 24.83 33.62
N ASP A 781 -3.87 23.83 34.31
CA ASP A 781 -2.41 23.63 34.42
C ASP A 781 -1.86 23.14 33.07
N CYS A 782 -1.25 24.04 32.31
CA CYS A 782 -0.69 23.78 30.99
C CYS A 782 0.49 24.70 30.70
N LYS A 783 1.30 24.30 29.74
CA LYS A 783 2.48 25.03 29.24
C LYS A 783 2.54 25.00 27.70
N GLU A 784 3.39 25.86 27.15
CA GLU A 784 3.70 25.85 25.71
C GLU A 784 4.25 24.47 25.29
N GLY A 785 3.73 23.94 24.18
CA GLY A 785 4.01 22.58 23.69
C GLY A 785 3.04 21.50 24.17
N ASP A 786 2.17 21.76 25.13
CA ASP A 786 1.17 20.80 25.59
C ASP A 786 0.16 20.50 24.48
N SER A 787 -0.32 19.25 24.46
CA SER A 787 -1.26 18.74 23.47
C SER A 787 -2.66 19.29 23.67
N VAL A 788 -3.30 19.64 22.55
CA VAL A 788 -4.69 20.09 22.50
C VAL A 788 -5.48 19.15 21.59
N GLU A 789 -6.53 18.52 22.11
CA GLU A 789 -7.45 17.68 21.33
C GLU A 789 -8.61 18.52 20.81
N ILE A 790 -8.70 18.61 19.49
CA ILE A 790 -9.78 19.36 18.81
C ILE A 790 -11.04 18.50 18.69
N PHE A 791 -10.89 17.26 18.31
CA PHE A 791 -11.87 16.19 18.42
C PHE A 791 -11.13 14.82 18.42
N GLY A 792 -11.73 13.80 18.99
CA GLY A 792 -11.14 12.49 19.07
C GLY A 792 -11.78 11.56 20.09
N ASP A 793 -10.93 10.84 20.81
CA ASP A 793 -11.37 9.84 21.79
C ASP A 793 -12.12 10.43 22.99
N HIS A 794 -11.71 11.64 23.41
CA HIS A 794 -12.28 12.30 24.59
C HIS A 794 -13.26 13.44 24.23
N LEU A 795 -13.22 13.91 22.98
CA LEU A 795 -14.11 14.91 22.43
C LEU A 795 -14.68 14.44 21.10
N PRO A 796 -15.83 13.78 21.06
CA PRO A 796 -16.41 13.27 19.83
C PRO A 796 -16.61 14.36 18.78
N VAL A 797 -16.34 14.06 17.51
CA VAL A 797 -16.52 14.99 16.39
C VAL A 797 -17.97 15.48 16.24
N THR A 798 -18.92 14.71 16.79
CA THR A 798 -20.35 15.08 16.84
C THR A 798 -20.61 16.34 17.65
N VAL A 799 -19.79 16.65 18.65
CA VAL A 799 -19.87 17.92 19.40
C VAL A 799 -19.64 19.12 18.47
N LEU A 800 -18.69 19.01 17.56
CA LEU A 800 -18.39 20.05 16.57
C LEU A 800 -19.52 20.16 15.53
N SER A 801 -19.98 19.01 14.99
CA SER A 801 -21.06 19.01 14.00
C SER A 801 -22.37 19.54 14.57
N ASP A 802 -22.73 19.18 15.81
CA ASP A 802 -23.94 19.67 16.47
C ASP A 802 -23.86 21.19 16.72
N THR A 803 -22.68 21.70 17.12
CA THR A 803 -22.46 23.14 17.29
C THR A 803 -22.61 23.90 15.96
N LEU A 804 -22.20 23.28 14.87
CA LEU A 804 -22.25 23.87 13.52
C LEU A 804 -23.61 23.68 12.82
N ASP A 805 -24.55 23.01 13.44
CA ASP A 805 -25.83 22.59 12.85
C ASP A 805 -25.61 21.83 11.50
N THR A 806 -24.69 20.87 11.54
CA THR A 806 -24.33 20.04 10.38
C THR A 806 -24.10 18.58 10.79
N ILE A 807 -23.57 17.80 9.86
CA ILE A 807 -23.32 16.36 10.05
C ILE A 807 -21.81 16.07 10.19
N PRO A 808 -21.44 15.01 10.89
CA PRO A 808 -20.02 14.62 11.07
C PRO A 808 -19.24 14.45 9.76
N TYR A 809 -19.90 14.03 8.67
CA TYR A 809 -19.27 13.93 7.34
C TYR A 809 -18.62 15.24 6.90
N GLU A 810 -19.31 16.37 7.09
CA GLU A 810 -18.81 17.68 6.67
C GLU A 810 -17.59 18.06 7.49
N VAL A 811 -17.64 17.87 8.81
CA VAL A 811 -16.51 18.18 9.69
C VAL A 811 -15.27 17.36 9.31
N LEU A 812 -15.41 16.04 9.14
CA LEU A 812 -14.30 15.16 8.80
C LEU A 812 -13.69 15.48 7.43
N THR A 813 -14.55 15.70 6.41
CA THR A 813 -14.08 15.94 5.02
C THR A 813 -13.47 17.31 4.80
N THR A 814 -13.68 18.26 5.72
CA THR A 814 -13.07 19.59 5.64
C THR A 814 -11.64 19.64 6.16
N ILE A 815 -11.15 18.60 6.82
CA ILE A 815 -9.76 18.55 7.28
C ILE A 815 -8.81 18.60 6.09
N SER A 816 -8.09 19.71 5.98
CA SER A 816 -7.21 20.02 4.87
C SER A 816 -6.06 19.00 4.71
N ASN A 817 -5.61 18.78 3.47
CA ASN A 817 -4.46 17.92 3.17
C ASN A 817 -3.13 18.45 3.75
N ARG A 818 -3.07 19.70 4.19
CA ARG A 818 -1.89 20.23 4.89
C ARG A 818 -1.77 19.74 6.34
N VAL A 819 -2.89 19.27 6.94
CA VAL A 819 -2.85 18.55 8.22
C VAL A 819 -2.28 17.17 7.99
N LYS A 820 -1.18 16.85 8.63
CA LYS A 820 -0.51 15.54 8.47
C LYS A 820 -1.36 14.43 9.07
N ARG A 821 -1.59 13.35 8.28
CA ARG A 821 -2.18 12.11 8.81
C ARG A 821 -1.08 11.23 9.38
N VAL A 822 -1.31 10.72 10.58
CA VAL A 822 -0.43 9.79 11.28
C VAL A 822 -1.22 8.51 11.57
N TYR A 823 -0.82 7.43 10.93
CA TYR A 823 -1.51 6.15 11.06
C TYR A 823 -0.85 5.28 12.10
N PHE A 824 -1.66 4.60 12.90
CA PHE A 824 -1.15 3.60 13.83
C PHE A 824 -2.02 2.35 13.80
N GLN A 825 -1.34 1.21 13.97
CA GLN A 825 -1.93 -0.12 14.03
C GLN A 825 -1.16 -0.88 15.10
N ASP A 826 -1.85 -1.39 16.13
CA ASP A 826 -1.23 -2.16 17.23
C ASP A 826 -0.87 -3.58 16.80
#